data_81c91c572a3a269d898cbdba96ef9e81
#
_entry.id   81c91c572a3a269d898cbdba96ef9e81
#
_cell.length_a   1.000
_cell.length_b   1.000
_cell.length_c   1.000
_cell.angle_alpha   90.00
_cell.angle_beta   90.00
_cell.angle_gamma   90.00
#
_symmetry.space_group_name_H-M   'P 1'
#
loop_
_entity.id
_entity.type
_entity.pdbx_description
1 polymer ?
#
loop_
_entity_poly.entity_id
_entity_poly.type
_entity_poly.pdbx_seq_one_letter_code
_entity_poly.pdbx_strand_id
1 'polypeptide(L)'
;MTSGMDTENISDARKTAIINNELLRLKVDIAALQETRLAGQGSIKENDYTFFWHGKSVDERREHGVGFAVKNTLLQSVEVGSDGNERITTLRLHTKKGTATLVSVYAHTLYSDEQVKDTFYEKLNLIVSKLPKRDQLVILGDFNARVGSDHDSWAPCLGHFGFGKMNSNGQRLLEFCHKQNLCVTNSFFKTKPQHKVSWRHPRSKNWHQLDLILVRRHQINDVLLTRSYHSADCNSDHSLVCCKMHISKKFMHKSKNLTRKVRLDVVAMHNKDRIKNFSTLMQSLALSSDTSASKSWSRIQESIYRNALESFGKKKNTNKDWFEENINVLLPLIKIKRQAHVDYQHDPSSTSLKRLREARKTFRKTARKCANEFWLKTSAGIQAAADRGDTKSVYDGIRKAVGPTKKLTSPLQSATGEILHSRDDQLGRWVEHFSLLYSRQNVVTDAALQHMESLPTMDDLDNEPTVEELNKAITAMAPWKAPGSDGIPADLLQHCKSCLSPLLHDILVKCWREGMVPQDMCDAKIITLYKNKGTRSDCNNYRGISLLGVAGKAFARVVLPRLQKLAERVYPESQCGFRSKRSTTDMIFSVRQLQEKCNEQNVPLYIAFIDLTKAFDLVSREGLFAILLKIGCPPNLFNIVKSFHTNTRATIQYDGSVSDSFEIKSGVKQGCVLAPTLFGIFFSMLLKRAFGSSSLGIKLHTRTDGNLFNLARLRSKRKVKTFTVRDLLFADDAALVAHSAQDLQTLLSQFSSACSDFGLTISLKKTKVLSQGTDIPPSIKIDGKDIENVKNFVYLGSSVASNASLDTEINCRIGKASGTFARLTARVWDNPKLSIRTKSNVYCACVCSTLLYGSETWTLSSLQEKKINTFHLRCLRRILKIRWQQKITNEEVLRRTGLTTMYFTLSQRRLRWLGHVLRMGDERIPKSMLYSELVDGTRKRGRPTLRFKDVCKRDLKSLNVDTDKWEELANDRDKWRSSLFKNLKERERQFLRRPK
;
A
#
# COMPACT_ATOMS: atom_id res chain seq x y z
N MET A 1 -20.21 14.19 -14.55
CA MET A 1 -19.63 12.88 -14.20
C MET A 1 -19.85 12.62 -12.74
N THR A 2 -20.80 11.84 -12.38
CA THR A 2 -20.93 11.32 -11.03
C THR A 2 -20.03 10.11 -10.91
N SER A 3 -18.95 10.20 -10.12
CA SER A 3 -18.25 9.02 -9.67
C SER A 3 -19.16 8.27 -8.73
N GLY A 4 -19.96 7.39 -9.29
CA GLY A 4 -20.66 6.32 -8.62
C GLY A 4 -21.07 6.54 -7.19
N MET A 5 -22.02 7.43 -6.92
CA MET A 5 -22.69 7.43 -5.62
C MET A 5 -24.21 7.52 -5.74
N ASP A 6 -24.75 7.53 -6.94
CA ASP A 6 -26.11 7.10 -7.13
C ASP A 6 -26.12 5.58 -7.20
N THR A 7 -26.38 4.97 -6.07
CA THR A 7 -26.43 3.52 -5.89
C THR A 7 -27.57 2.85 -6.65
N GLU A 8 -28.40 3.59 -7.33
CA GLU A 8 -29.52 3.09 -8.11
C GLU A 8 -29.21 2.85 -9.59
N ASN A 9 -28.17 3.49 -10.16
CA ASN A 9 -27.82 3.36 -11.58
C ASN A 9 -26.40 2.81 -11.80
N ILE A 10 -26.30 1.65 -12.43
CA ILE A 10 -25.02 1.02 -12.83
C ILE A 10 -24.25 1.83 -13.87
N SER A 11 -24.97 2.63 -14.67
CA SER A 11 -24.35 3.53 -15.63
C SER A 11 -23.30 4.43 -14.98
N ASP A 12 -23.43 4.71 -13.69
CA ASP A 12 -22.54 5.62 -12.96
C ASP A 12 -21.26 4.96 -12.47
N ALA A 13 -21.21 3.64 -12.38
CA ALA A 13 -20.08 2.93 -11.80
C ALA A 13 -18.80 2.98 -12.63
N ARG A 14 -18.86 3.28 -13.92
CA ARG A 14 -17.69 3.37 -14.82
C ARG A 14 -17.91 4.36 -15.97
N LYS A 15 -18.51 5.52 -15.66
CA LYS A 15 -18.70 6.59 -16.65
C LYS A 15 -17.38 7.01 -17.30
N THR A 16 -16.28 7.09 -16.52
CA THR A 16 -14.96 7.44 -17.06
C THR A 16 -14.49 6.48 -18.15
N ALA A 17 -14.72 5.18 -18.02
CA ALA A 17 -14.36 4.20 -19.04
C ALA A 17 -15.24 4.31 -20.31
N ILE A 18 -16.52 4.61 -20.15
CA ILE A 18 -17.44 4.84 -21.29
C ILE A 18 -17.01 6.11 -22.04
N ILE A 19 -16.72 7.19 -21.32
CA ILE A 19 -16.27 8.45 -21.91
C ILE A 19 -14.91 8.26 -22.57
N ASN A 20 -13.98 7.51 -21.94
CA ASN A 20 -12.69 7.17 -22.55
C ASN A 20 -12.85 6.54 -23.93
N ASN A 21 -13.75 5.55 -24.06
CA ASN A 21 -14.02 4.88 -25.34
C ASN A 21 -14.67 5.79 -26.37
N GLU A 22 -15.60 6.68 -25.95
CA GLU A 22 -16.24 7.62 -26.86
C GLU A 22 -15.28 8.73 -27.34
N LEU A 23 -14.45 9.29 -26.44
CA LEU A 23 -13.44 10.27 -26.82
C LEU A 23 -12.38 9.67 -27.75
N LEU A 24 -11.98 8.40 -27.52
CA LEU A 24 -11.05 7.70 -28.40
C LEU A 24 -11.65 7.48 -29.81
N ARG A 25 -12.93 7.05 -29.88
CA ARG A 25 -13.66 6.86 -31.11
C ARG A 25 -13.77 8.15 -31.94
N LEU A 26 -14.02 9.27 -31.27
CA LEU A 26 -14.18 10.57 -31.90
C LEU A 26 -12.82 11.27 -32.11
N LYS A 27 -11.70 10.62 -31.75
CA LYS A 27 -10.33 11.15 -31.86
C LYS A 27 -10.12 12.49 -31.18
N VAL A 28 -10.76 12.71 -30.03
CA VAL A 28 -10.60 13.92 -29.22
C VAL A 28 -9.30 13.85 -28.43
N ASP A 29 -8.48 14.90 -28.47
CA ASP A 29 -7.20 14.94 -27.73
C ASP A 29 -7.37 15.43 -26.29
N ILE A 30 -8.17 16.49 -26.09
CA ILE A 30 -8.49 17.06 -24.77
C ILE A 30 -9.99 17.40 -24.74
N ALA A 31 -10.69 17.01 -23.69
CA ALA A 31 -12.08 17.37 -23.48
C ALA A 31 -12.26 18.09 -22.13
N ALA A 32 -12.98 19.21 -22.13
CA ALA A 32 -13.46 19.86 -20.92
C ALA A 32 -14.72 19.15 -20.41
N LEU A 33 -14.85 19.08 -19.11
CA LEU A 33 -15.88 18.33 -18.41
C LEU A 33 -16.61 19.27 -17.45
N GLN A 34 -17.93 19.27 -17.52
CA GLN A 34 -18.82 20.01 -16.63
C GLN A 34 -19.65 19.04 -15.80
N GLU A 35 -20.22 19.49 -14.70
CA GLU A 35 -21.02 18.67 -13.78
C GLU A 35 -20.32 17.36 -13.37
N THR A 36 -19.02 17.43 -13.07
CA THR A 36 -18.29 16.22 -12.66
C THR A 36 -18.82 15.62 -11.37
N ARG A 37 -19.43 16.45 -10.49
CA ARG A 37 -19.98 16.08 -9.18
C ARG A 37 -19.03 15.25 -8.33
N LEU A 38 -17.71 15.46 -8.53
CA LEU A 38 -16.65 14.86 -7.77
C LEU A 38 -16.18 15.81 -6.67
N ALA A 39 -15.99 15.30 -5.46
CA ALA A 39 -15.52 16.12 -4.34
C ALA A 39 -14.01 16.42 -4.44
N GLY A 40 -13.65 17.65 -4.06
CA GLY A 40 -12.25 18.10 -4.00
C GLY A 40 -11.57 18.08 -5.35
N GLN A 41 -10.24 18.09 -5.34
CA GLN A 41 -9.38 18.01 -6.52
C GLN A 41 -8.79 16.61 -6.69
N GLY A 42 -8.66 16.10 -7.93
CA GLY A 42 -8.07 14.79 -8.14
C GLY A 42 -7.90 14.40 -9.60
N SER A 43 -7.35 13.19 -9.80
CA SER A 43 -7.21 12.60 -11.14
C SER A 43 -7.51 11.11 -11.14
N ILE A 44 -8.03 10.59 -12.28
CA ILE A 44 -8.23 9.17 -12.56
C ILE A 44 -7.62 8.89 -13.92
N LYS A 45 -6.72 7.90 -13.99
CA LYS A 45 -6.11 7.45 -15.23
C LYS A 45 -6.87 6.23 -15.77
N GLU A 46 -7.44 6.37 -16.95
CA GLU A 46 -7.99 5.29 -17.76
C GLU A 46 -6.98 4.83 -18.83
N ASN A 47 -7.38 3.90 -19.70
CA ASN A 47 -6.47 3.31 -20.69
C ASN A 47 -5.87 4.34 -21.64
N ASP A 48 -6.68 5.24 -22.19
CA ASP A 48 -6.27 6.19 -23.23
C ASP A 48 -6.25 7.63 -22.74
N TYR A 49 -7.05 7.96 -21.71
CA TYR A 49 -7.19 9.30 -21.14
C TYR A 49 -6.95 9.33 -19.64
N THR A 50 -6.47 10.48 -19.15
CA THR A 50 -6.44 10.80 -17.73
C THR A 50 -7.45 11.93 -17.48
N PHE A 51 -8.31 11.71 -16.51
CA PHE A 51 -9.36 12.65 -16.08
C PHE A 51 -8.87 13.44 -14.89
N PHE A 52 -8.93 14.74 -14.96
CA PHE A 52 -8.64 15.68 -13.88
C PHE A 52 -9.92 16.43 -13.51
N TRP A 53 -10.15 16.69 -12.23
CA TRP A 53 -11.33 17.43 -11.79
C TRP A 53 -11.06 18.36 -10.62
N HIS A 54 -11.93 19.38 -10.52
CA HIS A 54 -12.03 20.31 -9.42
C HIS A 54 -13.51 20.43 -9.02
N GLY A 55 -13.83 20.16 -7.75
CA GLY A 55 -15.17 20.21 -7.23
C GLY A 55 -15.20 20.77 -5.82
N LYS A 56 -16.40 20.90 -5.23
CA LYS A 56 -16.62 21.34 -3.85
C LYS A 56 -15.88 20.46 -2.84
N SER A 57 -15.75 20.93 -1.60
CA SER A 57 -15.07 20.17 -0.52
C SER A 57 -15.80 18.84 -0.24
N VAL A 58 -15.12 17.93 0.46
CA VAL A 58 -15.65 16.58 0.76
C VAL A 58 -16.88 16.64 1.66
N ASP A 59 -16.97 17.68 2.47
CA ASP A 59 -18.01 17.86 3.49
C ASP A 59 -19.24 18.58 2.96
N GLU A 60 -19.15 19.16 1.74
CA GLU A 60 -20.25 19.85 1.08
C GLU A 60 -21.04 18.94 0.14
N ARG A 61 -22.29 19.32 -0.14
CA ARG A 61 -23.13 18.62 -1.13
C ARG A 61 -22.47 18.63 -2.51
N ARG A 62 -22.39 17.46 -3.14
CA ARG A 62 -21.69 17.25 -4.42
C ARG A 62 -22.48 17.79 -5.60
N GLU A 63 -22.49 19.09 -5.70
CA GLU A 63 -23.06 19.84 -6.81
C GLU A 63 -21.93 20.40 -7.67
N HIS A 64 -22.18 20.60 -8.98
CA HIS A 64 -21.24 21.19 -9.92
C HIS A 64 -19.95 20.36 -10.13
N GLY A 65 -18.84 21.02 -10.36
CA GLY A 65 -17.52 20.44 -10.62
C GLY A 65 -17.15 20.49 -12.10
N VAL A 66 -15.90 20.90 -12.36
CA VAL A 66 -15.31 21.00 -13.70
C VAL A 66 -14.05 20.17 -13.81
N GLY A 67 -13.61 19.89 -15.03
CA GLY A 67 -12.41 19.08 -15.21
C GLY A 67 -11.96 18.98 -16.66
N PHE A 68 -10.96 18.15 -16.87
CA PHE A 68 -10.44 17.82 -18.20
C PHE A 68 -10.21 16.31 -18.32
N ALA A 69 -10.53 15.76 -19.51
CA ALA A 69 -10.02 14.46 -19.95
C ALA A 69 -8.91 14.69 -20.96
N VAL A 70 -7.71 14.25 -20.67
CA VAL A 70 -6.51 14.47 -21.48
C VAL A 70 -5.98 13.14 -21.99
N LYS A 71 -5.72 13.02 -23.29
CA LYS A 71 -5.16 11.83 -23.90
C LYS A 71 -3.79 11.53 -23.29
N ASN A 72 -3.55 10.28 -22.91
CA ASN A 72 -2.34 9.87 -22.18
C ASN A 72 -1.03 10.18 -22.92
N THR A 73 -1.08 10.30 -24.25
CA THR A 73 0.08 10.70 -25.07
C THR A 73 0.47 12.16 -24.89
N LEU A 74 -0.42 13.00 -24.35
CA LEU A 74 -0.20 14.44 -24.15
C LEU A 74 0.24 14.79 -22.72
N LEU A 75 0.13 13.87 -21.78
CA LEU A 75 0.38 14.13 -20.35
C LEU A 75 1.75 14.74 -20.04
N GLN A 76 2.76 14.44 -20.84
CA GLN A 76 4.11 15.00 -20.65
C GLN A 76 4.20 16.49 -21.00
N SER A 77 3.27 16.99 -21.80
CA SER A 77 3.24 18.38 -22.25
C SER A 77 2.17 19.20 -21.54
N VAL A 78 1.52 18.64 -20.53
CA VAL A 78 0.35 19.24 -19.87
C VAL A 78 0.63 19.48 -18.39
N GLU A 79 0.32 20.69 -17.93
CA GLU A 79 0.31 21.10 -16.53
C GLU A 79 -1.12 21.49 -16.13
N VAL A 80 -1.65 20.87 -15.08
CA VAL A 80 -2.98 21.21 -14.53
C VAL A 80 -2.82 22.36 -13.53
N GLY A 81 -3.56 23.44 -13.71
CA GLY A 81 -3.53 24.59 -12.82
C GLY A 81 -4.02 24.27 -11.43
N SER A 82 -3.36 24.84 -10.41
CA SER A 82 -3.78 24.75 -9.00
C SER A 82 -4.91 25.72 -8.67
N ASP A 83 -5.08 26.77 -9.48
CA ASP A 83 -5.98 27.92 -9.22
C ASP A 83 -7.36 27.69 -9.85
N GLY A 84 -8.07 26.67 -9.38
CA GLY A 84 -9.41 26.33 -9.84
C GLY A 84 -10.44 26.30 -8.71
N ASN A 85 -11.72 26.35 -9.09
CA ASN A 85 -12.84 26.11 -8.20
C ASN A 85 -13.81 25.12 -8.84
N GLU A 86 -14.95 24.87 -8.22
CA GLU A 86 -15.98 23.95 -8.72
C GLU A 86 -16.63 24.35 -10.05
N ARG A 87 -16.30 25.56 -10.57
CA ARG A 87 -16.89 26.09 -11.82
C ARG A 87 -15.87 26.50 -12.87
N ILE A 88 -14.61 26.72 -12.48
CA ILE A 88 -13.54 27.13 -13.41
C ILE A 88 -12.28 26.34 -13.07
N THR A 89 -11.66 25.74 -14.07
CA THR A 89 -10.34 25.10 -13.91
C THR A 89 -9.49 25.31 -15.15
N THR A 90 -8.17 25.36 -14.99
CA THR A 90 -7.22 25.65 -16.07
C THR A 90 -6.31 24.47 -16.36
N LEU A 91 -5.86 24.36 -17.61
CA LEU A 91 -4.91 23.37 -18.09
C LEU A 91 -3.94 24.06 -19.04
N ARG A 92 -2.64 23.96 -18.78
CA ARG A 92 -1.61 24.53 -19.65
C ARG A 92 -0.99 23.43 -20.51
N LEU A 93 -0.89 23.68 -21.81
CA LEU A 93 -0.24 22.80 -22.76
C LEU A 93 1.03 23.49 -23.30
N HIS A 94 2.19 22.93 -23.10
CA HIS A 94 3.45 23.43 -23.62
C HIS A 94 3.57 23.13 -25.11
N THR A 95 3.69 24.19 -25.93
CA THR A 95 3.74 24.09 -27.39
C THR A 95 5.10 24.57 -27.94
N LYS A 96 5.38 24.36 -29.23
CA LYS A 96 6.61 24.87 -29.87
C LYS A 96 6.67 26.39 -29.92
N LYS A 97 5.52 27.07 -29.95
CA LYS A 97 5.38 28.53 -30.06
C LYS A 97 5.10 29.23 -28.73
N GLY A 98 5.13 28.54 -27.62
CA GLY A 98 4.76 29.04 -26.27
C GLY A 98 3.81 28.14 -25.52
N THR A 99 2.94 28.70 -24.70
CA THR A 99 1.97 27.95 -23.92
C THR A 99 0.56 28.14 -24.50
N ALA A 100 -0.21 27.05 -24.59
CA ALA A 100 -1.65 27.12 -24.86
C ALA A 100 -2.39 26.85 -23.54
N THR A 101 -3.20 27.80 -23.08
CA THR A 101 -4.00 27.67 -21.87
C THR A 101 -5.44 27.33 -22.24
N LEU A 102 -5.93 26.20 -21.72
CA LEU A 102 -7.32 25.78 -21.83
C LEU A 102 -8.03 26.07 -20.50
N VAL A 103 -9.23 26.65 -20.56
CA VAL A 103 -10.04 26.97 -19.37
C VAL A 103 -11.38 26.24 -19.51
N SER A 104 -11.65 25.30 -18.61
CA SER A 104 -12.96 24.63 -18.52
C SER A 104 -13.87 25.43 -17.61
N VAL A 105 -15.05 25.78 -18.10
CA VAL A 105 -16.03 26.61 -17.38
C VAL A 105 -17.39 25.92 -17.28
N TYR A 106 -18.10 26.17 -16.16
CA TYR A 106 -19.50 25.83 -15.96
C TYR A 106 -20.24 27.04 -15.36
N ALA A 107 -20.85 27.86 -16.22
CA ALA A 107 -21.48 29.08 -15.81
C ALA A 107 -22.82 28.85 -15.09
N HIS A 108 -23.31 29.89 -14.45
CA HIS A 108 -24.59 29.89 -13.75
C HIS A 108 -25.78 29.85 -14.70
N THR A 109 -26.86 29.19 -14.29
CA THR A 109 -28.08 29.12 -15.07
C THR A 109 -28.80 30.49 -15.18
N LEU A 110 -29.75 30.61 -16.09
CA LEU A 110 -30.48 31.85 -16.32
C LEU A 110 -31.20 32.39 -15.07
N TYR A 111 -31.65 31.47 -14.21
CA TYR A 111 -32.41 31.79 -12.99
C TYR A 111 -31.55 32.06 -11.76
N SER A 112 -30.24 31.97 -11.87
CA SER A 112 -29.31 32.28 -10.75
C SER A 112 -29.31 33.81 -10.51
N ASP A 113 -28.96 34.19 -9.27
CA ASP A 113 -28.80 35.57 -8.86
C ASP A 113 -27.77 36.31 -9.74
N GLU A 114 -28.06 37.58 -10.08
CA GLU A 114 -27.21 38.43 -10.89
C GLU A 114 -25.83 38.66 -10.24
N GLN A 115 -25.76 38.88 -8.92
CA GLN A 115 -24.49 39.04 -8.19
C GLN A 115 -23.60 37.81 -8.29
N VAL A 116 -24.18 36.63 -8.24
CA VAL A 116 -23.44 35.36 -8.36
C VAL A 116 -22.90 35.18 -9.78
N LYS A 117 -23.65 35.61 -10.81
CA LYS A 117 -23.19 35.63 -12.19
C LYS A 117 -22.05 36.63 -12.39
N ASP A 118 -22.13 37.83 -11.80
CA ASP A 118 -21.10 38.85 -11.87
C ASP A 118 -19.79 38.35 -11.24
N THR A 119 -19.87 37.78 -10.04
CA THR A 119 -18.71 37.19 -9.35
C THR A 119 -18.04 36.09 -10.20
N PHE A 120 -18.81 35.29 -10.92
CA PHE A 120 -18.27 34.26 -11.83
C PHE A 120 -17.49 34.89 -12.99
N TYR A 121 -18.05 35.91 -13.67
CA TYR A 121 -17.38 36.58 -14.80
C TYR A 121 -16.19 37.40 -14.32
N GLU A 122 -16.23 38.01 -13.12
CA GLU A 122 -15.07 38.67 -12.52
C GLU A 122 -13.91 37.73 -12.30
N LYS A 123 -14.17 36.54 -11.71
CA LYS A 123 -13.16 35.50 -11.54
C LYS A 123 -12.59 35.02 -12.87
N LEU A 124 -13.44 34.78 -13.86
CA LEU A 124 -13.01 34.40 -15.20
C LEU A 124 -12.15 35.49 -15.85
N ASN A 125 -12.57 36.77 -15.71
CA ASN A 125 -11.82 37.92 -16.16
C ASN A 125 -10.45 38.04 -15.52
N LEU A 126 -10.36 37.82 -14.22
CA LEU A 126 -9.08 37.82 -13.48
C LEU A 126 -8.13 36.72 -13.99
N ILE A 127 -8.63 35.52 -14.25
CA ILE A 127 -7.84 34.42 -14.80
C ILE A 127 -7.31 34.77 -16.20
N VAL A 128 -8.21 35.24 -17.09
CA VAL A 128 -7.84 35.57 -18.48
C VAL A 128 -6.86 36.75 -18.55
N SER A 129 -7.02 37.76 -17.71
CA SER A 129 -6.16 38.96 -17.67
C SER A 129 -4.73 38.65 -17.23
N LYS A 130 -4.53 37.63 -16.38
CA LYS A 130 -3.20 37.19 -15.93
C LYS A 130 -2.43 36.42 -16.99
N LEU A 131 -3.08 35.97 -18.08
CA LEU A 131 -2.44 35.17 -19.11
C LEU A 131 -1.72 36.06 -20.14
N PRO A 132 -0.47 35.75 -20.53
CA PRO A 132 0.24 36.49 -21.53
C PRO A 132 -0.55 36.58 -22.85
N LYS A 133 -0.64 37.78 -23.43
CA LYS A 133 -1.38 38.00 -24.68
C LYS A 133 -0.87 37.17 -25.88
N ARG A 134 0.41 36.80 -25.87
CA ARG A 134 1.05 35.93 -26.87
C ARG A 134 0.66 34.47 -26.79
N ASP A 135 0.23 33.99 -25.62
CA ASP A 135 -0.16 32.59 -25.41
C ASP A 135 -1.49 32.30 -26.09
N GLN A 136 -1.63 31.07 -26.59
CA GLN A 136 -2.93 30.59 -27.10
C GLN A 136 -3.89 30.40 -25.94
N LEU A 137 -5.13 30.87 -26.11
CA LEU A 137 -6.19 30.77 -25.12
C LEU A 137 -7.42 30.10 -25.72
N VAL A 138 -7.92 29.05 -25.05
CA VAL A 138 -9.17 28.38 -25.43
C VAL A 138 -10.03 28.25 -24.17
N ILE A 139 -11.17 28.91 -24.12
CA ILE A 139 -12.15 28.77 -23.05
C ILE A 139 -13.30 27.91 -23.57
N LEU A 140 -13.64 26.84 -22.86
CA LEU A 140 -14.60 25.85 -23.34
C LEU A 140 -15.46 25.32 -22.18
N GLY A 141 -16.75 25.16 -22.46
CA GLY A 141 -17.67 24.64 -21.49
C GLY A 141 -19.13 25.02 -21.71
N ASP A 142 -19.92 24.73 -20.68
CA ASP A 142 -21.33 25.13 -20.65
C ASP A 142 -21.46 26.52 -20.02
N PHE A 143 -21.78 27.48 -20.86
CA PHE A 143 -21.99 28.86 -20.45
C PHE A 143 -23.43 29.18 -20.01
N ASN A 144 -24.34 28.22 -20.15
CA ASN A 144 -25.80 28.49 -19.94
C ASN A 144 -26.27 29.76 -20.63
N ALA A 145 -25.67 30.10 -21.77
CA ALA A 145 -25.81 31.35 -22.52
C ALA A 145 -26.21 31.09 -23.97
N ARG A 146 -27.17 31.79 -24.45
CA ARG A 146 -27.56 31.86 -25.88
C ARG A 146 -27.05 33.16 -26.46
N VAL A 147 -26.07 33.08 -27.35
CA VAL A 147 -25.40 34.28 -27.94
C VAL A 147 -26.12 34.85 -29.15
N GLY A 148 -27.07 34.09 -29.75
CA GLY A 148 -27.83 34.57 -30.91
C GLY A 148 -27.09 34.49 -32.24
N SER A 149 -27.60 35.16 -33.25
CA SER A 149 -27.09 35.23 -34.63
C SER A 149 -26.80 36.65 -35.13
N ASP A 150 -26.92 37.66 -34.27
CA ASP A 150 -26.70 39.06 -34.62
C ASP A 150 -25.17 39.37 -34.72
N HIS A 151 -24.65 39.15 -35.93
CA HIS A 151 -23.25 39.42 -36.24
C HIS A 151 -22.95 40.92 -36.25
N ASP A 152 -23.85 41.71 -36.78
CA ASP A 152 -23.60 43.13 -37.04
C ASP A 152 -23.45 43.94 -35.75
N SER A 153 -24.26 43.63 -34.74
CA SER A 153 -24.17 44.28 -33.41
C SER A 153 -22.97 43.78 -32.59
N TRP A 154 -22.52 42.53 -32.81
CA TRP A 154 -21.49 41.88 -32.03
C TRP A 154 -20.25 41.47 -32.83
N ALA A 155 -20.02 42.09 -33.98
CA ALA A 155 -18.73 41.98 -34.64
C ALA A 155 -17.63 42.62 -33.76
N PRO A 156 -16.59 41.95 -33.51
CA PRO A 156 -16.00 40.74 -34.06
C PRO A 156 -16.14 39.49 -33.15
N CYS A 157 -16.99 39.50 -32.14
CA CYS A 157 -17.14 38.41 -31.17
C CYS A 157 -17.94 37.25 -31.77
N LEU A 158 -18.91 37.53 -32.63
CA LEU A 158 -19.73 36.56 -33.36
C LEU A 158 -19.36 36.51 -34.84
N GLY A 159 -19.39 35.34 -35.44
CA GLY A 159 -19.34 35.13 -36.88
C GLY A 159 -20.74 35.09 -37.50
N HIS A 160 -20.82 34.99 -38.83
CA HIS A 160 -22.09 35.04 -39.60
C HIS A 160 -23.00 33.82 -39.41
N PHE A 161 -22.55 32.76 -38.73
CA PHE A 161 -23.29 31.51 -38.64
C PHE A 161 -23.81 31.23 -37.22
N GLY A 162 -24.12 32.24 -36.43
CA GLY A 162 -24.75 32.16 -35.13
C GLY A 162 -26.08 31.38 -35.15
N PHE A 163 -26.66 31.05 -33.98
CA PHE A 163 -27.86 30.25 -33.86
C PHE A 163 -28.81 30.80 -32.79
N GLY A 164 -30.09 31.00 -33.18
CA GLY A 164 -31.19 31.34 -32.27
C GLY A 164 -31.19 32.80 -31.83
N LYS A 165 -31.92 33.08 -30.74
CA LYS A 165 -32.03 34.42 -30.14
C LYS A 165 -31.17 34.53 -28.90
N MET A 166 -30.55 35.66 -28.68
CA MET A 166 -29.74 35.99 -27.51
C MET A 166 -30.60 36.06 -26.25
N ASN A 167 -30.04 35.68 -25.12
CA ASN A 167 -30.63 35.85 -23.77
C ASN A 167 -29.65 36.68 -22.87
N SER A 168 -30.08 37.04 -21.66
CA SER A 168 -29.30 37.87 -20.74
C SER A 168 -27.92 37.27 -20.42
N ASN A 169 -27.80 35.95 -20.23
CA ASN A 169 -26.49 35.30 -20.06
C ASN A 169 -25.64 35.39 -21.34
N GLY A 170 -26.28 35.33 -22.53
CA GLY A 170 -25.61 35.49 -23.83
C GLY A 170 -25.06 36.88 -24.02
N GLN A 171 -25.83 37.91 -23.68
CA GLN A 171 -25.37 39.30 -23.72
C GLN A 171 -24.14 39.47 -22.80
N ARG A 172 -24.23 39.02 -21.55
CA ARG A 172 -23.15 39.11 -20.58
C ARG A 172 -21.87 38.39 -21.08
N LEU A 173 -22.02 37.23 -21.72
CA LEU A 173 -20.91 36.51 -22.33
C LEU A 173 -20.30 37.29 -23.49
N LEU A 174 -21.09 37.90 -24.33
CA LEU A 174 -20.59 38.72 -25.46
C LEU A 174 -19.91 40.00 -24.97
N GLU A 175 -20.40 40.67 -23.95
CA GLU A 175 -19.74 41.79 -23.28
C GLU A 175 -18.34 41.38 -22.73
N PHE A 176 -18.28 40.17 -22.09
CA PHE A 176 -16.99 39.60 -21.66
C PHE A 176 -16.08 39.31 -22.86
N CYS A 177 -16.57 38.72 -23.94
CA CYS A 177 -15.81 38.48 -25.16
C CYS A 177 -15.28 39.78 -25.77
N HIS A 178 -16.09 40.81 -25.83
CA HIS A 178 -15.65 42.11 -26.33
C HIS A 178 -14.54 42.71 -25.49
N LYS A 179 -14.71 42.73 -24.18
CA LYS A 179 -13.70 43.24 -23.23
C LYS A 179 -12.36 42.52 -23.31
N GLN A 180 -12.36 41.20 -23.55
CA GLN A 180 -11.18 40.37 -23.57
C GLN A 180 -10.64 40.03 -24.97
N ASN A 181 -11.19 40.65 -26.00
CA ASN A 181 -10.86 40.39 -27.43
C ASN A 181 -10.97 38.90 -27.79
N LEU A 182 -12.10 38.28 -27.39
CA LEU A 182 -12.42 36.88 -27.66
C LEU A 182 -13.49 36.77 -28.74
N CYS A 183 -13.58 35.62 -29.41
CA CYS A 183 -14.65 35.28 -30.32
C CYS A 183 -15.22 33.88 -30.05
N VAL A 184 -16.51 33.71 -30.34
CA VAL A 184 -17.28 32.46 -30.16
C VAL A 184 -17.12 31.61 -31.41
N THR A 185 -16.24 30.61 -31.38
CA THR A 185 -15.88 29.80 -32.56
C THR A 185 -17.07 29.09 -33.21
N ASN A 186 -18.09 28.75 -32.40
CA ASN A 186 -19.31 28.08 -32.86
C ASN A 186 -20.04 28.85 -33.94
N SER A 187 -19.89 30.17 -34.03
CA SER A 187 -20.58 31.06 -34.96
C SER A 187 -19.79 31.35 -36.26
N PHE A 188 -18.55 30.90 -36.38
CA PHE A 188 -17.67 31.21 -37.52
C PHE A 188 -17.76 30.20 -38.68
N PHE A 189 -18.38 29.03 -38.48
CA PHE A 189 -18.34 27.94 -39.46
C PHE A 189 -19.77 27.63 -40.00
N LYS A 190 -19.88 27.52 -41.32
CA LYS A 190 -21.10 27.09 -41.97
C LYS A 190 -21.31 25.60 -41.73
N THR A 191 -22.21 25.25 -40.81
CA THR A 191 -22.58 23.87 -40.47
C THR A 191 -24.07 23.67 -40.52
N LYS A 192 -24.52 22.41 -40.67
CA LYS A 192 -25.99 22.10 -40.66
C LYS A 192 -26.59 22.51 -39.32
N PRO A 193 -27.85 22.96 -39.23
CA PRO A 193 -28.48 23.42 -37.97
C PRO A 193 -28.36 22.46 -36.81
N GLN A 194 -28.52 21.15 -37.10
CA GLN A 194 -28.34 20.09 -36.09
C GLN A 194 -26.91 20.03 -35.47
N HIS A 195 -25.86 20.48 -36.17
CA HIS A 195 -24.48 20.51 -35.68
C HIS A 195 -24.11 21.81 -34.97
N LYS A 196 -25.07 22.75 -34.84
CA LYS A 196 -24.88 24.00 -34.09
C LYS A 196 -25.36 23.91 -32.65
N VAL A 197 -26.27 23.01 -32.35
CA VAL A 197 -26.98 22.90 -31.07
C VAL A 197 -26.36 21.83 -30.16
N SER A 198 -26.44 22.03 -28.84
CA SER A 198 -25.82 21.16 -27.87
C SER A 198 -26.75 20.59 -26.79
N TRP A 199 -27.84 21.26 -26.51
CA TRP A 199 -28.79 20.85 -25.48
C TRP A 199 -30.23 20.94 -25.93
N ARG A 200 -31.08 19.96 -25.54
CA ARG A 200 -32.51 19.92 -25.85
C ARG A 200 -33.33 20.14 -24.59
N HIS A 201 -34.14 21.21 -24.62
CA HIS A 201 -34.97 21.55 -23.46
C HIS A 201 -35.99 20.43 -23.14
N PRO A 202 -36.07 19.94 -21.89
CA PRO A 202 -36.89 18.75 -21.56
C PRO A 202 -38.38 18.88 -21.85
N ARG A 203 -38.94 20.07 -21.61
CA ARG A 203 -40.42 20.34 -21.81
C ARG A 203 -40.73 20.80 -23.22
N SER A 204 -40.10 21.87 -23.70
CA SER A 204 -40.41 22.44 -25.03
C SER A 204 -39.86 21.63 -26.18
N LYS A 205 -38.93 20.69 -25.96
CA LYS A 205 -38.22 19.92 -26.96
C LYS A 205 -37.36 20.73 -27.94
N ASN A 206 -37.27 22.04 -27.75
CA ASN A 206 -36.46 22.91 -28.58
C ASN A 206 -34.95 22.69 -28.27
N TRP A 207 -34.16 22.77 -29.34
CA TRP A 207 -32.70 22.68 -29.24
C TRP A 207 -32.08 24.06 -29.02
N HIS A 208 -31.08 24.11 -28.16
CA HIS A 208 -30.29 25.31 -27.81
C HIS A 208 -28.79 25.08 -27.94
N GLN A 209 -28.09 26.16 -28.22
CA GLN A 209 -26.60 26.19 -28.20
C GLN A 209 -26.17 26.82 -26.87
N LEU A 210 -25.68 26.00 -25.93
CA LEU A 210 -25.26 26.44 -24.59
C LEU A 210 -23.78 26.18 -24.35
N ASP A 211 -23.25 25.16 -25.03
CA ASP A 211 -21.82 24.75 -24.91
C ASP A 211 -21.04 25.50 -25.99
N LEU A 212 -20.18 26.40 -25.57
CA LEU A 212 -19.46 27.29 -26.43
C LEU A 212 -17.95 27.16 -26.25
N ILE A 213 -17.21 27.47 -27.32
CA ILE A 213 -15.77 27.51 -27.36
C ILE A 213 -15.28 28.89 -27.77
N LEU A 214 -14.52 29.53 -26.89
CA LEU A 214 -14.00 30.88 -27.12
C LEU A 214 -12.52 30.83 -27.36
N VAL A 215 -12.03 31.63 -28.30
CA VAL A 215 -10.60 31.85 -28.57
C VAL A 215 -10.27 33.32 -28.65
N ARG A 216 -8.99 33.68 -28.52
CA ARG A 216 -8.63 35.09 -28.83
C ARG A 216 -8.90 35.39 -30.28
N ARG A 217 -9.35 36.59 -30.57
CA ARG A 217 -9.75 37.00 -31.92
C ARG A 217 -8.64 36.74 -32.97
N HIS A 218 -7.42 37.08 -32.68
CA HIS A 218 -6.29 36.87 -33.61
C HIS A 218 -5.93 35.40 -33.83
N GLN A 219 -6.49 34.50 -33.03
CA GLN A 219 -6.28 33.03 -33.08
C GLN A 219 -7.42 32.31 -33.82
N ILE A 220 -8.45 33.00 -34.33
CA ILE A 220 -9.55 32.35 -35.02
C ILE A 220 -9.11 31.62 -36.28
N ASN A 221 -8.02 32.07 -36.92
CA ASN A 221 -7.44 31.40 -38.09
C ASN A 221 -6.78 30.05 -37.75
N ASP A 222 -6.43 29.82 -36.51
CA ASP A 222 -5.94 28.51 -36.06
C ASP A 222 -7.09 27.49 -35.91
N VAL A 223 -8.36 27.95 -35.87
CA VAL A 223 -9.55 27.10 -35.73
C VAL A 223 -10.01 26.64 -37.09
N LEU A 224 -10.12 25.35 -37.32
CA LEU A 224 -10.50 24.75 -38.59
C LEU A 224 -12.01 24.47 -38.66
N LEU A 225 -12.60 24.06 -37.53
CA LEU A 225 -14.03 23.70 -37.48
C LEU A 225 -14.50 23.59 -36.02
N THR A 226 -15.66 24.13 -35.73
CA THR A 226 -16.39 23.90 -34.47
C THR A 226 -17.80 23.40 -34.77
N ARG A 227 -18.16 22.21 -34.17
CA ARG A 227 -19.48 21.64 -34.33
C ARG A 227 -19.87 20.69 -33.20
N SER A 228 -21.17 20.41 -33.04
CA SER A 228 -21.66 19.40 -32.10
C SER A 228 -21.77 18.00 -32.73
N TYR A 229 -21.57 16.98 -31.85
CA TYR A 229 -21.64 15.55 -32.17
C TYR A 229 -22.70 14.88 -31.28
N HIS A 230 -23.86 14.62 -31.80
CA HIS A 230 -24.99 13.98 -31.11
C HIS A 230 -24.75 12.46 -30.90
N SER A 231 -23.84 11.86 -31.67
CA SER A 231 -23.54 10.42 -31.58
C SER A 231 -22.69 10.04 -30.37
N ALA A 232 -22.23 10.98 -29.56
CA ALA A 232 -21.48 10.73 -28.34
C ALA A 232 -22.41 10.26 -27.20
N ASP A 233 -22.36 8.98 -26.84
CA ASP A 233 -23.18 8.42 -25.75
C ASP A 233 -22.41 8.48 -24.42
N CYS A 234 -22.33 9.66 -23.83
CA CYS A 234 -21.71 9.90 -22.53
C CYS A 234 -22.71 9.88 -21.35
N ASN A 235 -23.94 9.42 -21.56
CA ASN A 235 -25.05 9.52 -20.60
C ASN A 235 -25.29 10.96 -20.09
N SER A 236 -25.15 11.95 -20.98
CA SER A 236 -25.45 13.36 -20.75
C SER A 236 -26.68 13.74 -21.54
N ASP A 237 -27.40 14.76 -21.11
CA ASP A 237 -28.47 15.45 -21.87
C ASP A 237 -27.88 16.49 -22.81
N HIS A 238 -26.57 16.77 -22.71
CA HIS A 238 -25.82 17.59 -23.65
C HIS A 238 -25.13 16.77 -24.73
N SER A 239 -24.99 17.31 -25.91
CA SER A 239 -24.18 16.77 -27.00
C SER A 239 -22.74 17.27 -26.89
N LEU A 240 -21.79 16.46 -27.31
CA LEU A 240 -20.38 16.84 -27.31
C LEU A 240 -20.09 17.91 -28.37
N VAL A 241 -19.59 19.08 -27.98
CA VAL A 241 -19.11 20.11 -28.89
C VAL A 241 -17.60 19.98 -29.08
N CYS A 242 -17.14 19.85 -30.33
CA CYS A 242 -15.75 19.70 -30.66
C CYS A 242 -15.25 20.86 -31.52
N CYS A 243 -14.05 21.33 -31.18
CA CYS A 243 -13.26 22.26 -31.94
C CYS A 243 -12.00 21.59 -32.51
N LYS A 244 -11.79 21.67 -33.82
CA LYS A 244 -10.57 21.26 -34.46
C LYS A 244 -9.68 22.49 -34.72
N MET A 245 -8.49 22.51 -34.15
CA MET A 245 -7.59 23.66 -34.26
C MET A 245 -6.13 23.25 -34.37
N HIS A 246 -5.30 24.16 -34.89
CA HIS A 246 -3.85 23.98 -34.95
C HIS A 246 -3.17 24.37 -33.64
N ILE A 247 -2.60 23.38 -32.94
CA ILE A 247 -1.72 23.56 -31.78
C ILE A 247 -0.40 22.86 -32.06
N SER A 248 0.69 23.60 -32.20
CA SER A 248 2.02 23.04 -32.49
C SER A 248 2.64 22.42 -31.24
N LYS A 249 2.63 21.11 -31.10
CA LYS A 249 3.25 20.40 -29.97
C LYS A 249 4.75 20.72 -29.87
N LYS A 250 5.25 21.06 -28.68
CA LYS A 250 6.65 20.98 -28.34
C LYS A 250 6.98 19.51 -28.06
N PHE A 251 7.75 18.86 -28.93
CA PHE A 251 8.37 17.61 -28.53
C PHE A 251 9.42 17.97 -27.48
N MET A 252 9.14 17.72 -26.23
CA MET A 252 10.21 17.70 -25.23
C MET A 252 11.16 16.58 -25.67
N HIS A 253 12.38 16.94 -26.02
CA HIS A 253 13.44 15.96 -26.20
C HIS A 253 13.46 15.15 -24.91
N LYS A 254 13.20 13.85 -25.02
CA LYS A 254 13.57 12.93 -23.96
C LYS A 254 15.05 13.17 -23.74
N SER A 255 15.46 13.71 -22.57
CA SER A 255 16.82 13.53 -22.11
C SER A 255 17.16 12.07 -22.41
N LYS A 256 18.39 11.79 -22.83
CA LYS A 256 18.84 10.42 -23.15
C LYS A 256 18.53 9.54 -21.92
N ASN A 257 17.27 9.09 -21.79
CA ASN A 257 16.89 8.14 -20.80
C ASN A 257 17.68 6.89 -21.14
N LEU A 258 18.58 6.51 -20.28
CA LEU A 258 19.07 5.14 -20.21
C LEU A 258 17.88 4.25 -20.50
N THR A 259 17.96 3.45 -21.57
CA THR A 259 16.87 2.72 -22.19
C THR A 259 16.16 1.88 -21.13
N ARG A 260 15.01 2.38 -20.68
CA ARG A 260 14.21 1.70 -19.63
C ARG A 260 13.78 0.34 -20.18
N LYS A 261 14.32 -0.74 -19.62
CA LYS A 261 13.87 -2.09 -19.95
C LYS A 261 12.35 -2.20 -19.73
N VAL A 262 11.65 -2.68 -20.75
CA VAL A 262 10.18 -2.81 -20.72
C VAL A 262 9.80 -3.94 -19.77
N ARG A 263 8.71 -3.80 -19.01
CA ARG A 263 8.24 -4.89 -18.15
C ARG A 263 7.69 -6.04 -18.97
N LEU A 264 8.15 -7.25 -18.69
CA LEU A 264 7.67 -8.50 -19.30
C LEU A 264 6.25 -8.86 -18.83
N ASP A 265 5.50 -9.56 -19.64
CA ASP A 265 4.17 -10.05 -19.28
C ASP A 265 4.25 -11.35 -18.49
N VAL A 266 4.15 -11.23 -17.17
CA VAL A 266 4.19 -12.36 -16.22
C VAL A 266 2.99 -13.30 -16.40
N VAL A 267 1.84 -12.81 -16.88
CA VAL A 267 0.67 -13.67 -17.12
C VAL A 267 0.92 -14.62 -18.29
N ALA A 268 1.62 -14.13 -19.31
CA ALA A 268 2.00 -14.94 -20.46
C ALA A 268 2.99 -16.09 -20.11
N MET A 269 3.71 -15.97 -18.99
CA MET A 269 4.65 -16.99 -18.50
C MET A 269 3.95 -18.25 -17.93
N HIS A 270 2.62 -18.26 -17.80
CA HIS A 270 1.87 -19.47 -17.45
C HIS A 270 1.49 -20.33 -18.67
N ASN A 271 1.73 -19.86 -19.89
CA ASN A 271 1.44 -20.60 -21.13
C ASN A 271 2.59 -21.56 -21.45
N LYS A 272 2.30 -22.87 -21.54
CA LYS A 272 3.28 -23.94 -21.78
C LYS A 272 4.00 -23.82 -23.12
N ASP A 273 3.30 -23.42 -24.19
CA ASP A 273 3.87 -23.27 -25.51
C ASP A 273 4.89 -22.14 -25.57
N ARG A 274 4.60 -21.03 -24.93
CA ARG A 274 5.52 -19.91 -24.80
C ARG A 274 6.77 -20.24 -23.97
N ILE A 275 6.60 -21.03 -22.89
CA ILE A 275 7.73 -21.57 -22.12
C ILE A 275 8.60 -22.44 -22.98
N LYS A 276 8.00 -23.34 -23.80
CA LYS A 276 8.72 -24.23 -24.72
C LYS A 276 9.53 -23.41 -25.73
N ASN A 277 8.90 -22.42 -26.38
CA ASN A 277 9.57 -21.50 -27.29
C ASN A 277 10.76 -20.80 -26.66
N PHE A 278 10.56 -20.23 -25.46
CA PHE A 278 11.64 -19.60 -24.67
C PHE A 278 12.77 -20.60 -24.40
N SER A 279 12.45 -21.83 -23.99
CA SER A 279 13.45 -22.87 -23.69
C SER A 279 14.28 -23.23 -24.91
N THR A 280 13.66 -23.36 -26.08
CA THR A 280 14.36 -23.61 -27.34
C THR A 280 15.33 -22.48 -27.69
N LEU A 281 14.89 -21.21 -27.53
CA LEU A 281 15.75 -20.04 -27.75
C LEU A 281 16.92 -19.95 -26.76
N MET A 282 16.77 -20.48 -25.56
CA MET A 282 17.85 -20.50 -24.56
C MET A 282 18.84 -21.64 -24.74
N GLN A 283 18.46 -22.78 -25.38
CA GLN A 283 19.34 -23.92 -25.63
C GLN A 283 20.45 -23.62 -26.65
N SER A 284 20.25 -22.61 -27.51
CA SER A 284 21.28 -22.17 -28.49
C SER A 284 22.43 -21.37 -27.86
N LEU A 285 22.40 -21.08 -26.56
CA LEU A 285 23.44 -20.35 -25.85
C LEU A 285 24.56 -21.30 -25.39
N ALA A 286 25.63 -21.40 -26.18
CA ALA A 286 26.87 -22.05 -25.74
C ALA A 286 27.64 -21.11 -24.79
N LEU A 287 28.01 -21.61 -23.62
CA LEU A 287 28.92 -20.93 -22.68
C LEU A 287 30.37 -21.29 -23.06
N SER A 288 31.19 -20.27 -23.33
CA SER A 288 32.63 -20.45 -23.43
C SER A 288 33.24 -20.64 -22.02
N SER A 289 34.09 -21.66 -21.86
CA SER A 289 34.68 -22.02 -20.57
C SER A 289 35.63 -21.00 -20.00
N ASP A 290 36.24 -20.13 -20.82
CA ASP A 290 37.35 -19.24 -20.43
C ASP A 290 36.98 -17.80 -20.10
N THR A 291 35.70 -17.47 -19.86
CA THR A 291 35.31 -16.10 -19.53
C THR A 291 34.95 -15.92 -18.07
N SER A 292 35.39 -14.78 -17.47
CA SER A 292 35.05 -14.43 -16.09
C SER A 292 33.54 -14.43 -15.82
N ALA A 293 33.11 -14.67 -14.58
CA ALA A 293 31.71 -14.70 -14.15
C ALA A 293 30.94 -13.42 -14.57
N SER A 294 31.59 -12.26 -14.53
CA SER A 294 30.98 -10.97 -14.90
C SER A 294 30.67 -10.87 -16.39
N LYS A 295 31.59 -11.28 -17.28
CA LYS A 295 31.39 -11.28 -18.73
C LYS A 295 30.33 -12.31 -19.13
N SER A 296 30.40 -13.51 -18.56
CA SER A 296 29.42 -14.58 -18.76
C SER A 296 28.01 -14.14 -18.37
N TRP A 297 27.87 -13.48 -17.21
CA TRP A 297 26.59 -12.96 -16.73
C TRP A 297 25.99 -11.89 -17.65
N SER A 298 26.79 -10.91 -18.07
CA SER A 298 26.27 -9.84 -18.95
C SER A 298 25.67 -10.40 -20.24
N ARG A 299 26.31 -11.39 -20.85
CA ARG A 299 25.84 -12.09 -22.05
C ARG A 299 24.52 -12.83 -21.82
N ILE A 300 24.47 -13.61 -20.74
CA ILE A 300 23.29 -14.40 -20.38
C ILE A 300 22.11 -13.50 -20.03
N GLN A 301 22.34 -12.46 -19.23
CA GLN A 301 21.29 -11.51 -18.81
C GLN A 301 20.61 -10.85 -20.01
N GLU A 302 21.39 -10.39 -20.99
CA GLU A 302 20.86 -9.77 -22.20
C GLU A 302 20.05 -10.76 -23.03
N SER A 303 20.55 -11.98 -23.17
CA SER A 303 19.87 -13.05 -23.90
C SER A 303 18.58 -13.48 -23.22
N ILE A 304 18.58 -13.64 -21.88
CA ILE A 304 17.36 -13.93 -21.11
C ILE A 304 16.31 -12.84 -21.33
N TYR A 305 16.70 -11.56 -21.23
CA TYR A 305 15.75 -10.47 -21.37
C TYR A 305 15.20 -10.36 -22.79
N ARG A 306 16.05 -10.47 -23.82
CA ARG A 306 15.66 -10.41 -25.24
C ARG A 306 14.74 -11.56 -25.61
N ASN A 307 15.11 -12.80 -25.32
CA ASN A 307 14.34 -13.99 -25.63
C ASN A 307 13.01 -14.04 -24.83
N ALA A 308 13.02 -13.54 -23.58
CA ALA A 308 11.80 -13.40 -22.79
C ALA A 308 10.85 -12.32 -23.35
N LEU A 309 11.39 -11.24 -23.91
CA LEU A 309 10.57 -10.20 -24.54
C LEU A 309 9.92 -10.72 -25.83
N GLU A 310 10.63 -11.53 -26.59
CA GLU A 310 10.15 -12.18 -27.81
C GLU A 310 9.05 -13.22 -27.49
N SER A 311 9.31 -14.13 -26.55
CA SER A 311 8.40 -15.24 -26.24
C SER A 311 7.16 -14.80 -25.44
N PHE A 312 7.31 -13.92 -24.46
CA PHE A 312 6.23 -13.53 -23.53
C PHE A 312 5.64 -12.14 -23.80
N GLY A 313 6.40 -11.27 -24.49
CA GLY A 313 5.95 -9.92 -24.83
C GLY A 313 5.96 -8.93 -23.68
N LYS A 314 5.45 -7.72 -23.97
CA LYS A 314 5.40 -6.60 -23.03
C LYS A 314 4.18 -6.69 -22.12
N LYS A 315 4.37 -6.41 -20.82
CA LYS A 315 3.25 -6.31 -19.88
C LYS A 315 2.29 -5.23 -20.33
N LYS A 316 1.07 -5.63 -20.69
CA LYS A 316 -0.05 -4.70 -20.86
C LYS A 316 -0.47 -4.17 -19.48
N ASN A 317 -0.48 -2.86 -19.31
CA ASN A 317 -0.92 -2.23 -18.05
C ASN A 317 -2.43 -2.45 -17.89
N THR A 318 -2.82 -3.49 -17.17
CA THR A 318 -4.22 -3.76 -16.88
C THR A 318 -4.38 -4.16 -15.42
N ASN A 319 -4.58 -3.18 -14.55
CA ASN A 319 -5.41 -3.45 -13.38
C ASN A 319 -6.85 -3.58 -13.88
N LYS A 320 -7.19 -4.72 -14.48
CA LYS A 320 -8.54 -5.00 -14.96
C LYS A 320 -9.46 -5.00 -13.75
N ASP A 321 -10.39 -4.05 -13.72
CA ASP A 321 -11.51 -4.12 -12.82
C ASP A 321 -12.65 -4.98 -13.43
N TRP A 322 -13.78 -5.04 -12.76
CA TRP A 322 -14.91 -5.84 -13.20
C TRP A 322 -15.40 -5.46 -14.61
N PHE A 323 -15.27 -4.20 -15.03
CA PHE A 323 -15.70 -3.73 -16.34
C PHE A 323 -14.71 -4.15 -17.42
N GLU A 324 -13.40 -3.95 -17.20
CA GLU A 324 -12.34 -4.32 -18.14
C GLU A 324 -12.18 -5.84 -18.27
N GLU A 325 -12.38 -6.60 -17.17
CA GLU A 325 -12.33 -8.07 -17.20
C GLU A 325 -13.45 -8.63 -18.10
N ASN A 326 -14.60 -7.96 -18.14
CA ASN A 326 -15.79 -8.38 -18.90
C ASN A 326 -16.06 -7.51 -20.15
N ILE A 327 -15.05 -6.80 -20.66
CA ILE A 327 -15.21 -5.86 -21.78
C ILE A 327 -15.76 -6.57 -23.05
N ASN A 328 -15.36 -7.80 -23.31
CA ASN A 328 -15.80 -8.59 -24.46
C ASN A 328 -17.32 -8.86 -24.43
N VAL A 329 -17.92 -8.98 -23.23
CA VAL A 329 -19.36 -9.19 -23.06
C VAL A 329 -20.11 -7.85 -23.05
N LEU A 330 -19.51 -6.81 -22.50
CA LEU A 330 -20.16 -5.50 -22.33
C LEU A 330 -20.10 -4.63 -23.58
N LEU A 331 -19.03 -4.70 -24.37
CA LEU A 331 -18.82 -3.86 -25.55
C LEU A 331 -19.92 -4.04 -26.63
N PRO A 332 -20.36 -5.26 -26.98
CA PRO A 332 -21.50 -5.43 -27.90
C PRO A 332 -22.78 -4.76 -27.41
N LEU A 333 -23.08 -4.89 -26.10
CA LEU A 333 -24.28 -4.30 -25.49
C LEU A 333 -24.21 -2.76 -25.46
N ILE A 334 -23.01 -2.20 -25.28
CA ILE A 334 -22.79 -0.76 -25.38
C ILE A 334 -23.05 -0.27 -26.80
N LYS A 335 -22.62 -1.02 -27.82
CA LYS A 335 -22.88 -0.70 -29.24
C LYS A 335 -24.37 -0.72 -29.55
N ILE A 336 -25.08 -1.77 -29.11
CA ILE A 336 -26.54 -1.88 -29.30
C ILE A 336 -27.29 -0.72 -28.60
N LYS A 337 -26.91 -0.43 -27.35
CA LYS A 337 -27.48 0.68 -26.60
C LYS A 337 -27.27 2.02 -27.32
N ARG A 338 -26.08 2.25 -27.85
CA ARG A 338 -25.71 3.45 -28.58
C ARG A 338 -26.52 3.56 -29.86
N GLN A 339 -26.63 2.48 -30.63
CA GLN A 339 -27.42 2.50 -31.87
C GLN A 339 -28.90 2.84 -31.58
N ALA A 340 -29.50 2.18 -30.60
CA ALA A 340 -30.87 2.48 -30.18
C ALA A 340 -31.03 3.93 -29.65
N HIS A 341 -29.98 4.54 -29.10
CA HIS A 341 -30.00 5.95 -28.72
C HIS A 341 -29.99 6.89 -29.94
N VAL A 342 -29.13 6.58 -30.91
CA VAL A 342 -29.09 7.34 -32.18
C VAL A 342 -30.40 7.22 -32.93
N ASP A 343 -31.00 6.04 -33.05
CA ASP A 343 -32.30 5.80 -33.69
C ASP A 343 -33.40 6.61 -33.03
N TYR A 344 -33.43 6.63 -31.69
CA TYR A 344 -34.42 7.47 -30.95
C TYR A 344 -34.20 8.97 -31.14
N GLN A 345 -32.96 9.41 -31.35
CA GLN A 345 -32.68 10.82 -31.64
C GLN A 345 -33.12 11.22 -33.06
N HIS A 346 -33.01 10.30 -34.02
CA HIS A 346 -33.47 10.53 -35.42
C HIS A 346 -34.98 10.43 -35.57
N ASP A 347 -35.57 9.42 -34.93
CA ASP A 347 -37.02 9.21 -34.92
C ASP A 347 -37.54 9.03 -33.49
N PRO A 348 -38.07 10.08 -32.84
CA PRO A 348 -38.57 10.04 -31.47
C PRO A 348 -39.92 9.35 -31.32
N SER A 349 -40.08 8.17 -31.90
CA SER A 349 -41.31 7.37 -31.83
C SER A 349 -41.40 6.55 -30.53
N SER A 350 -42.59 6.06 -30.22
CA SER A 350 -42.84 5.18 -29.08
C SER A 350 -42.08 3.85 -29.22
N THR A 351 -41.91 3.38 -30.45
CA THR A 351 -41.19 2.15 -30.79
C THR A 351 -39.69 2.30 -30.59
N SER A 352 -39.07 3.37 -31.05
CA SER A 352 -37.64 3.66 -30.83
C SER A 352 -37.34 3.89 -29.36
N LEU A 353 -38.25 4.53 -28.61
CA LEU A 353 -38.15 4.68 -27.16
C LEU A 353 -38.19 3.33 -26.42
N LYS A 354 -39.07 2.41 -26.86
CA LYS A 354 -39.17 1.07 -26.29
C LYS A 354 -37.86 0.28 -26.50
N ARG A 355 -37.34 0.29 -27.74
CA ARG A 355 -36.02 -0.35 -28.06
C ARG A 355 -34.89 0.22 -27.21
N LEU A 356 -34.82 1.53 -27.04
CA LEU A 356 -33.79 2.15 -26.18
C LEU A 356 -33.92 1.73 -24.71
N ARG A 357 -35.14 1.65 -24.18
CA ARG A 357 -35.43 1.19 -22.82
C ARG A 357 -35.00 -0.27 -22.63
N GLU A 358 -35.29 -1.14 -23.59
CA GLU A 358 -34.90 -2.56 -23.57
C GLU A 358 -33.38 -2.74 -23.63
N ALA A 359 -32.69 -2.03 -24.54
CA ALA A 359 -31.23 -2.06 -24.64
C ALA A 359 -30.56 -1.58 -23.35
N ARG A 360 -31.07 -0.52 -22.72
CA ARG A 360 -30.61 -0.04 -21.41
C ARG A 360 -30.86 -1.06 -20.31
N LYS A 361 -31.99 -1.74 -20.29
CA LYS A 361 -32.35 -2.78 -19.31
C LYS A 361 -31.41 -3.98 -19.42
N THR A 362 -31.16 -4.46 -20.63
CA THR A 362 -30.26 -5.60 -20.92
C THR A 362 -28.83 -5.28 -20.50
N PHE A 363 -28.31 -4.14 -20.92
CA PHE A 363 -26.98 -3.71 -20.50
C PHE A 363 -26.84 -3.65 -18.96
N ARG A 364 -27.80 -3.03 -18.27
CA ARG A 364 -27.79 -2.93 -16.81
C ARG A 364 -27.83 -4.30 -16.14
N LYS A 365 -28.64 -5.23 -16.61
CA LYS A 365 -28.75 -6.60 -16.06
C LYS A 365 -27.43 -7.35 -16.20
N THR A 366 -26.82 -7.33 -17.38
CA THR A 366 -25.55 -8.01 -17.65
C THR A 366 -24.40 -7.37 -16.88
N ALA A 367 -24.30 -6.06 -16.86
CA ALA A 367 -23.27 -5.36 -16.07
C ALA A 367 -23.36 -5.67 -14.56
N ARG A 368 -24.58 -5.84 -14.04
CA ARG A 368 -24.82 -6.29 -12.65
C ARG A 368 -24.25 -7.68 -12.40
N LYS A 369 -24.53 -8.60 -13.29
CA LYS A 369 -24.03 -9.97 -13.19
C LYS A 369 -22.50 -10.00 -13.16
N CYS A 370 -21.85 -9.37 -14.13
CA CYS A 370 -20.40 -9.30 -14.23
C CYS A 370 -19.75 -8.66 -12.97
N ALA A 371 -20.32 -7.57 -12.46
CA ALA A 371 -19.83 -6.92 -11.26
C ALA A 371 -19.92 -7.85 -10.02
N ASN A 372 -21.03 -8.57 -9.86
CA ASN A 372 -21.22 -9.49 -8.73
C ASN A 372 -20.25 -10.69 -8.79
N GLU A 373 -20.08 -11.30 -9.95
CA GLU A 373 -19.15 -12.40 -10.17
C GLU A 373 -17.70 -11.99 -9.87
N PHE A 374 -17.28 -10.80 -10.33
CA PHE A 374 -15.96 -10.25 -10.02
C PHE A 374 -15.73 -10.09 -8.51
N TRP A 375 -16.72 -9.57 -7.79
CA TRP A 375 -16.60 -9.38 -6.35
C TRP A 375 -16.62 -10.69 -5.58
N LEU A 376 -17.40 -11.68 -6.02
CA LEU A 376 -17.37 -13.03 -5.43
C LEU A 376 -15.99 -13.67 -5.57
N LYS A 377 -15.42 -13.62 -6.78
CA LYS A 377 -14.07 -14.13 -7.04
C LYS A 377 -13.00 -13.41 -6.22
N THR A 378 -13.08 -12.08 -6.13
CA THR A 378 -12.13 -11.28 -5.35
C THR A 378 -12.22 -11.60 -3.86
N SER A 379 -13.44 -11.69 -3.29
CA SER A 379 -13.63 -11.99 -1.87
C SER A 379 -13.22 -13.42 -1.51
N ALA A 380 -13.49 -14.40 -2.39
CA ALA A 380 -13.03 -15.78 -2.21
C ALA A 380 -11.49 -15.85 -2.21
N GLY A 381 -10.83 -15.12 -3.11
CA GLY A 381 -9.37 -15.03 -3.14
C GLY A 381 -8.76 -14.41 -1.87
N ILE A 382 -9.38 -13.34 -1.36
CA ILE A 382 -8.96 -12.70 -0.09
C ILE A 382 -9.13 -13.66 1.09
N GLN A 383 -10.26 -14.37 1.16
CA GLN A 383 -10.54 -15.34 2.22
C GLN A 383 -9.55 -16.51 2.17
N ALA A 384 -9.33 -17.09 0.99
CA ALA A 384 -8.38 -18.19 0.82
C ALA A 384 -6.94 -17.78 1.19
N ALA A 385 -6.55 -16.53 0.90
CA ALA A 385 -5.25 -15.99 1.33
C ALA A 385 -5.18 -15.82 2.85
N ALA A 386 -6.25 -15.34 3.47
CA ALA A 386 -6.34 -15.20 4.93
C ALA A 386 -6.25 -16.55 5.64
N ASP A 387 -6.93 -17.57 5.11
CA ASP A 387 -6.93 -18.93 5.67
C ASP A 387 -5.55 -19.59 5.60
N ARG A 388 -4.76 -19.27 4.57
CA ARG A 388 -3.35 -19.71 4.43
C ARG A 388 -2.35 -18.88 5.22
N GLY A 389 -2.79 -17.77 5.85
CA GLY A 389 -1.90 -16.82 6.53
C GLY A 389 -1.08 -15.93 5.57
N ASP A 390 -1.42 -15.91 4.28
CA ASP A 390 -0.77 -15.04 3.30
C ASP A 390 -1.27 -13.60 3.44
N THR A 391 -0.68 -12.88 4.38
CA THR A 391 -1.02 -11.49 4.69
C THR A 391 -0.86 -10.56 3.49
N LYS A 392 0.09 -10.85 2.59
CA LYS A 392 0.34 -10.02 1.41
C LYS A 392 -0.82 -10.11 0.43
N SER A 393 -1.24 -11.30 0.05
CA SER A 393 -2.38 -11.50 -0.86
C SER A 393 -3.68 -10.96 -0.27
N VAL A 394 -3.85 -11.03 1.06
CA VAL A 394 -4.95 -10.37 1.77
C VAL A 394 -4.91 -8.85 1.56
N TYR A 395 -3.76 -8.20 1.79
CA TYR A 395 -3.63 -6.75 1.60
C TYR A 395 -3.75 -6.30 0.15
N ASP A 396 -3.26 -7.08 -0.80
CA ASP A 396 -3.40 -6.79 -2.23
C ASP A 396 -4.86 -6.93 -2.67
N GLY A 397 -5.57 -7.94 -2.19
CA GLY A 397 -7.01 -8.09 -2.39
C GLY A 397 -7.82 -6.96 -1.76
N ILE A 398 -7.47 -6.55 -0.53
CA ILE A 398 -8.09 -5.39 0.14
C ILE A 398 -7.84 -4.10 -0.68
N ARG A 399 -6.62 -3.91 -1.18
CA ARG A 399 -6.28 -2.75 -2.01
C ARG A 399 -7.08 -2.74 -3.31
N LYS A 400 -7.26 -3.90 -3.94
CA LYS A 400 -8.11 -4.07 -5.13
C LYS A 400 -9.57 -3.73 -4.80
N ALA A 401 -10.07 -4.17 -3.65
CA ALA A 401 -11.42 -3.90 -3.18
C ALA A 401 -11.64 -2.41 -2.83
N VAL A 402 -10.70 -1.77 -2.14
CA VAL A 402 -10.76 -0.33 -1.80
C VAL A 402 -10.60 0.55 -3.04
N GLY A 403 -9.91 0.05 -4.07
CA GLY A 403 -9.60 0.77 -5.31
C GLY A 403 -8.45 1.77 -5.17
N PRO A 404 -8.12 2.50 -6.24
CA PRO A 404 -7.00 3.42 -6.25
C PRO A 404 -7.22 4.53 -5.22
N THR A 405 -6.28 4.65 -4.29
CA THR A 405 -6.19 5.81 -3.40
C THR A 405 -5.58 6.98 -4.16
N LYS A 406 -6.09 8.19 -3.93
CA LYS A 406 -5.51 9.42 -4.50
C LYS A 406 -4.03 9.49 -4.11
N LYS A 407 -3.12 9.42 -5.08
CA LYS A 407 -1.72 9.79 -4.87
C LYS A 407 -1.62 11.29 -5.14
N LEU A 408 -1.72 12.10 -4.11
CA LEU A 408 -1.26 13.48 -4.16
C LEU A 408 0.28 13.43 -4.21
N THR A 409 0.86 13.76 -5.33
CA THR A 409 2.28 14.11 -5.43
C THR A 409 2.45 15.48 -4.80
N SER A 410 2.86 15.53 -3.53
CA SER A 410 3.30 16.79 -2.93
C SER A 410 4.68 17.15 -3.49
N PRO A 411 4.93 18.39 -3.85
CA PRO A 411 6.27 18.84 -4.21
C PRO A 411 7.22 18.63 -3.02
N LEU A 412 8.49 18.32 -3.32
CA LEU A 412 9.54 18.15 -2.32
C LEU A 412 10.09 19.50 -1.88
N GLN A 413 10.63 19.56 -0.67
CA GLN A 413 11.41 20.68 -0.15
C GLN A 413 12.90 20.43 -0.37
N SER A 414 13.63 21.50 -0.75
CA SER A 414 15.09 21.54 -0.75
C SER A 414 15.66 21.38 0.66
N ALA A 415 16.95 21.29 0.79
CA ALA A 415 17.61 21.32 2.11
C ALA A 415 17.37 22.64 2.86
N THR A 416 17.16 23.74 2.14
CA THR A 416 16.88 25.09 2.68
C THR A 416 15.39 25.34 2.95
N GLY A 417 14.50 24.40 2.64
CA GLY A 417 13.05 24.49 2.87
C GLY A 417 12.23 25.03 1.69
N GLU A 418 12.86 25.37 0.56
CA GLU A 418 12.17 25.82 -0.65
C GLU A 418 11.42 24.68 -1.33
N ILE A 419 10.28 24.97 -1.94
CA ILE A 419 9.46 23.98 -2.64
C ILE A 419 10.00 23.77 -4.05
N LEU A 420 10.39 22.53 -4.36
CA LEU A 420 10.90 22.13 -5.67
C LEU A 420 9.75 21.69 -6.57
N HIS A 421 9.52 22.44 -7.64
CA HIS A 421 8.44 22.16 -8.60
C HIS A 421 8.92 21.33 -9.80
N SER A 422 10.17 21.51 -10.23
CA SER A 422 10.73 20.75 -11.33
C SER A 422 10.97 19.28 -10.95
N ARG A 423 10.71 18.38 -11.89
CA ARG A 423 10.91 16.93 -11.70
C ARG A 423 12.40 16.59 -11.56
N ASP A 424 13.25 17.26 -12.28
CA ASP A 424 14.70 17.04 -12.26
C ASP A 424 15.28 17.55 -10.94
N ASP A 425 14.83 18.68 -10.41
CA ASP A 425 15.22 19.19 -9.09
C ASP A 425 14.77 18.25 -7.96
N GLN A 426 13.54 17.72 -8.06
CA GLN A 426 13.05 16.72 -7.11
C GLN A 426 13.87 15.42 -7.15
N LEU A 427 14.28 14.99 -8.34
CA LEU A 427 15.13 13.82 -8.51
C LEU A 427 16.54 14.08 -7.97
N GLY A 428 17.12 15.26 -8.26
CA GLY A 428 18.38 15.72 -7.69
C GLY A 428 18.36 15.77 -6.16
N ARG A 429 17.24 16.28 -5.57
CA ARG A 429 17.05 16.29 -4.11
C ARG A 429 17.02 14.88 -3.50
N TRP A 430 16.44 13.91 -4.20
CA TRP A 430 16.48 12.52 -3.75
C TRP A 430 17.90 11.95 -3.80
N VAL A 431 18.66 12.24 -4.85
CA VAL A 431 20.08 11.81 -4.97
C VAL A 431 20.90 12.39 -3.82
N GLU A 432 20.77 13.70 -3.58
CA GLU A 432 21.43 14.39 -2.47
C GLU A 432 21.09 13.72 -1.13
N HIS A 433 19.81 13.52 -0.85
CA HIS A 433 19.35 12.91 0.42
C HIS A 433 19.93 11.51 0.66
N PHE A 434 19.91 10.64 -0.36
CA PHE A 434 20.40 9.27 -0.21
C PHE A 434 21.92 9.19 -0.27
N SER A 435 22.59 10.05 -1.07
CA SER A 435 24.05 10.12 -1.08
C SER A 435 24.60 10.53 0.28
N LEU A 436 24.04 11.59 0.88
CA LEU A 436 24.39 12.00 2.24
C LEU A 436 24.12 10.92 3.29
N LEU A 437 23.07 10.12 3.11
CA LEU A 437 22.76 9.00 4.02
C LEU A 437 23.80 7.88 3.94
N TYR A 438 24.17 7.49 2.71
CA TYR A 438 25.04 6.34 2.46
C TYR A 438 26.53 6.67 2.38
N SER A 439 26.91 7.97 2.43
CA SER A 439 28.32 8.39 2.50
C SER A 439 28.90 8.41 3.91
N ARG A 440 28.08 8.23 4.95
CA ARG A 440 28.51 8.26 6.34
C ARG A 440 29.45 7.09 6.63
N GLN A 441 30.64 7.40 7.10
CA GLN A 441 31.59 6.40 7.58
C GLN A 441 31.33 6.16 9.07
N ASN A 442 30.53 5.16 9.40
CA ASN A 442 30.38 4.69 10.75
C ASN A 442 31.43 3.62 11.01
N VAL A 443 32.16 3.72 12.10
CA VAL A 443 33.24 2.79 12.45
C VAL A 443 32.84 2.03 13.71
N VAL A 444 33.15 0.75 13.75
CA VAL A 444 33.12 -0.02 15.01
C VAL A 444 34.47 0.18 15.67
N THR A 445 34.50 0.51 16.95
CA THR A 445 35.74 0.78 17.67
C THR A 445 36.61 -0.48 17.78
N ASP A 446 37.93 -0.32 17.71
CA ASP A 446 38.88 -1.44 17.85
C ASP A 446 38.74 -2.13 19.21
N ALA A 447 38.46 -1.37 20.25
CA ALA A 447 38.18 -1.91 21.58
C ALA A 447 36.98 -2.86 21.59
N ALA A 448 35.89 -2.52 20.87
CA ALA A 448 34.74 -3.39 20.74
C ALA A 448 35.05 -4.68 19.95
N LEU A 449 35.88 -4.58 18.91
CA LEU A 449 36.32 -5.74 18.13
C LEU A 449 37.29 -6.63 18.92
N GLN A 450 38.24 -6.07 19.67
CA GLN A 450 39.23 -6.84 20.46
C GLN A 450 38.58 -7.67 21.58
N HIS A 451 37.53 -7.14 22.22
CA HIS A 451 36.77 -7.86 23.26
C HIS A 451 35.92 -9.03 22.75
N MET A 452 35.80 -9.20 21.43
CA MET A 452 35.04 -10.31 20.86
C MET A 452 35.87 -11.57 20.78
N GLU A 453 35.37 -12.66 21.35
CA GLU A 453 35.98 -13.99 21.19
C GLU A 453 35.98 -14.43 19.73
N SER A 454 37.07 -14.94 19.23
CA SER A 454 37.15 -15.59 17.94
C SER A 454 36.60 -17.01 18.03
N LEU A 455 35.60 -17.32 17.23
CA LEU A 455 35.02 -18.66 17.16
C LEU A 455 35.71 -19.49 16.07
N PRO A 456 35.77 -20.82 16.18
CA PRO A 456 36.35 -21.68 15.14
C PRO A 456 35.61 -21.48 13.80
N THR A 457 36.39 -21.58 12.72
CA THR A 457 35.85 -21.49 11.35
C THR A 457 34.84 -22.62 11.06
N MET A 458 33.78 -22.32 10.34
CA MET A 458 32.78 -23.31 9.92
C MET A 458 33.02 -23.73 8.46
N ASP A 459 34.03 -24.58 8.26
CA ASP A 459 34.47 -24.98 6.91
C ASP A 459 33.41 -25.74 6.13
N ASP A 460 32.46 -26.38 6.80
CA ASP A 460 31.31 -27.03 6.19
C ASP A 460 30.40 -26.05 5.41
N LEU A 461 30.49 -24.76 5.66
CA LEU A 461 29.75 -23.72 4.94
C LEU A 461 30.45 -23.23 3.67
N ASP A 462 31.70 -23.66 3.42
CA ASP A 462 32.53 -23.20 2.31
C ASP A 462 32.42 -24.08 1.05
N ASN A 463 31.68 -25.15 1.12
CA ASN A 463 31.47 -26.06 -0.02
C ASN A 463 30.80 -25.32 -1.20
N GLU A 464 31.14 -25.71 -2.43
CA GLU A 464 30.52 -25.14 -3.63
C GLU A 464 29.00 -25.32 -3.60
N PRO A 465 28.23 -24.28 -4.00
CA PRO A 465 26.77 -24.36 -4.07
C PRO A 465 26.30 -25.41 -5.07
N THR A 466 25.27 -26.17 -4.71
CA THR A 466 24.70 -27.22 -5.60
C THR A 466 23.54 -26.68 -6.45
N VAL A 467 23.19 -27.39 -7.53
CA VAL A 467 22.03 -27.09 -8.37
C VAL A 467 20.74 -27.17 -7.56
N GLU A 468 20.67 -28.10 -6.60
CA GLU A 468 19.50 -28.28 -5.70
C GLU A 468 19.30 -27.06 -4.79
N GLU A 469 20.39 -26.48 -4.25
CA GLU A 469 20.32 -25.26 -3.45
C GLU A 469 19.80 -24.10 -4.28
N LEU A 470 20.30 -23.93 -5.51
CA LEU A 470 19.80 -22.89 -6.44
C LEU A 470 18.33 -23.12 -6.79
N ASN A 471 17.93 -24.36 -7.08
CA ASN A 471 16.54 -24.71 -7.38
C ASN A 471 15.60 -24.44 -6.20
N LYS A 472 16.03 -24.73 -4.97
CA LYS A 472 15.28 -24.37 -3.74
C LYS A 472 15.18 -22.86 -3.59
N ALA A 473 16.29 -22.14 -3.84
CA ALA A 473 16.32 -20.67 -3.76
C ALA A 473 15.36 -20.01 -4.77
N ILE A 474 15.36 -20.47 -6.03
CA ILE A 474 14.44 -19.99 -7.08
C ILE A 474 12.98 -20.29 -6.71
N THR A 475 12.69 -21.49 -6.26
CA THR A 475 11.32 -21.91 -5.86
C THR A 475 10.79 -21.08 -4.67
N ALA A 476 11.68 -20.71 -3.74
CA ALA A 476 11.33 -19.89 -2.57
C ALA A 476 11.17 -18.39 -2.89
N MET A 477 11.45 -17.95 -4.12
CA MET A 477 11.25 -16.55 -4.50
C MET A 477 9.76 -16.22 -4.55
N ALA A 478 9.37 -15.04 -4.04
CA ALA A 478 7.96 -14.64 -4.09
C ALA A 478 7.60 -14.20 -5.52
N PRO A 479 6.53 -14.76 -6.13
CA PRO A 479 6.04 -14.35 -7.44
C PRO A 479 5.49 -12.91 -7.42
N TRP A 480 5.30 -12.33 -8.60
CA TRP A 480 4.68 -11.00 -8.81
C TRP A 480 5.45 -9.84 -8.16
N LYS A 481 6.74 -10.00 -7.90
CA LYS A 481 7.59 -8.92 -7.36
C LYS A 481 8.12 -8.03 -8.49
N ALA A 482 8.41 -6.76 -8.13
CA ALA A 482 9.03 -5.83 -9.05
C ALA A 482 10.44 -6.32 -9.42
N PRO A 483 10.82 -6.31 -10.72
CA PRO A 483 12.19 -6.61 -11.15
C PRO A 483 13.16 -5.51 -10.72
N GLY A 484 14.44 -5.83 -10.68
CA GLY A 484 15.53 -4.88 -10.49
C GLY A 484 15.82 -4.04 -11.76
N SER A 485 17.08 -3.60 -11.89
CA SER A 485 17.61 -2.92 -13.09
C SER A 485 17.64 -3.84 -14.31
N ASP A 486 17.79 -5.15 -14.07
CA ASP A 486 17.80 -6.21 -15.09
C ASP A 486 16.47 -6.36 -15.87
N GLY A 487 15.36 -5.88 -15.32
CA GLY A 487 14.03 -5.99 -15.92
C GLY A 487 13.45 -7.42 -15.89
N ILE A 488 14.15 -8.39 -15.30
CA ILE A 488 13.78 -9.81 -15.25
C ILE A 488 12.93 -10.07 -14.00
N PRO A 489 11.68 -10.55 -14.09
CA PRO A 489 10.87 -10.90 -12.93
C PRO A 489 11.25 -12.27 -12.36
N ALA A 490 11.02 -12.48 -11.05
CA ALA A 490 11.25 -13.78 -10.40
C ALA A 490 10.41 -14.92 -11.00
N ASP A 491 9.23 -14.58 -11.50
CA ASP A 491 8.31 -15.50 -12.16
C ASP A 491 8.96 -16.19 -13.39
N LEU A 492 9.81 -15.49 -14.14
CA LEU A 492 10.52 -16.07 -15.27
C LEU A 492 11.46 -17.20 -14.82
N LEU A 493 12.24 -16.97 -13.76
CA LEU A 493 13.12 -18.01 -13.22
C LEU A 493 12.33 -19.22 -12.69
N GLN A 494 11.16 -18.98 -12.08
CA GLN A 494 10.33 -20.06 -11.55
C GLN A 494 9.69 -20.92 -12.65
N HIS A 495 9.15 -20.30 -13.69
CA HIS A 495 8.47 -21.02 -14.78
C HIS A 495 9.44 -21.65 -15.78
N CYS A 496 10.59 -21.03 -16.00
CA CYS A 496 11.63 -21.49 -16.92
C CYS A 496 12.84 -22.09 -16.19
N LYS A 497 12.61 -22.67 -15.01
CA LYS A 497 13.68 -23.20 -14.14
C LYS A 497 14.53 -24.26 -14.83
N SER A 498 13.93 -25.17 -15.60
CA SER A 498 14.62 -26.26 -16.26
C SER A 498 15.73 -25.81 -17.22
N CYS A 499 15.53 -24.73 -17.97
CA CYS A 499 16.53 -24.23 -18.93
C CYS A 499 17.45 -23.17 -18.31
N LEU A 500 17.01 -22.43 -17.25
CA LEU A 500 17.80 -21.35 -16.66
C LEU A 500 18.70 -21.81 -15.50
N SER A 501 18.30 -22.84 -14.74
CA SER A 501 19.08 -23.31 -13.59
C SER A 501 20.50 -23.76 -13.93
N PRO A 502 20.75 -24.56 -15.01
CA PRO A 502 22.10 -24.95 -15.34
C PRO A 502 23.00 -23.74 -15.65
N LEU A 503 22.51 -22.79 -16.44
CA LEU A 503 23.24 -21.59 -16.83
C LEU A 503 23.56 -20.69 -15.61
N LEU A 504 22.58 -20.51 -14.72
CA LEU A 504 22.76 -19.72 -13.49
C LEU A 504 23.65 -20.42 -12.47
N HIS A 505 23.61 -21.75 -12.42
CA HIS A 505 24.49 -22.54 -11.53
C HIS A 505 25.96 -22.43 -11.95
N ASP A 506 26.26 -22.53 -13.23
CA ASP A 506 27.62 -22.37 -13.73
C ASP A 506 28.19 -20.98 -13.36
N ILE A 507 27.40 -19.92 -13.51
CA ILE A 507 27.82 -18.58 -13.07
C ILE A 507 28.01 -18.52 -11.55
N LEU A 508 27.12 -19.14 -10.78
CA LEU A 508 27.20 -19.15 -9.32
C LEU A 508 28.49 -19.84 -8.84
N VAL A 509 28.85 -21.00 -9.43
CA VAL A 509 30.08 -21.72 -9.13
C VAL A 509 31.31 -20.90 -9.53
N LYS A 510 31.30 -20.25 -10.71
CA LYS A 510 32.38 -19.33 -11.11
C LYS A 510 32.52 -18.18 -10.10
N CYS A 511 31.41 -17.55 -9.70
CA CYS A 511 31.43 -16.49 -8.65
C CYS A 511 31.99 -17.01 -7.33
N TRP A 512 31.65 -18.24 -6.95
CA TRP A 512 32.11 -18.86 -5.70
C TRP A 512 33.63 -19.09 -5.70
N ARG A 513 34.18 -19.59 -6.81
CA ARG A 513 35.63 -19.81 -7.02
C ARG A 513 36.41 -18.51 -7.12
N GLU A 514 35.84 -17.51 -7.86
CA GLU A 514 36.46 -16.19 -8.01
C GLU A 514 36.35 -15.34 -6.73
N GLY A 515 35.47 -15.70 -5.79
CA GLY A 515 35.13 -14.89 -4.62
C GLY A 515 34.42 -13.56 -4.96
N MET A 516 33.93 -13.41 -6.19
CA MET A 516 33.39 -12.16 -6.72
C MET A 516 32.01 -12.35 -7.35
N VAL A 517 31.12 -11.38 -7.12
CA VAL A 517 29.77 -11.32 -7.72
C VAL A 517 29.73 -10.21 -8.76
N PRO A 518 29.14 -10.44 -9.96
CA PRO A 518 29.00 -9.41 -10.96
C PRO A 518 28.35 -8.13 -10.45
N GLN A 519 28.87 -6.98 -10.84
CA GLN A 519 28.41 -5.66 -10.38
C GLN A 519 26.91 -5.43 -10.54
N ASP A 520 26.32 -5.81 -11.68
CA ASP A 520 24.88 -5.70 -11.97
C ASP A 520 23.99 -6.47 -10.98
N MET A 521 24.52 -7.53 -10.34
CA MET A 521 23.81 -8.28 -9.30
C MET A 521 23.87 -7.58 -7.95
N CYS A 522 24.87 -6.72 -7.74
CA CYS A 522 25.11 -5.97 -6.52
C CYS A 522 24.41 -4.62 -6.52
N ASP A 523 24.24 -4.00 -7.70
CA ASP A 523 23.65 -2.69 -7.85
C ASP A 523 22.18 -2.64 -7.47
N ALA A 524 21.78 -1.49 -6.93
CA ALA A 524 20.44 -1.31 -6.39
C ALA A 524 19.66 -0.23 -7.15
N LYS A 525 18.36 -0.46 -7.28
CA LYS A 525 17.41 0.56 -7.71
C LYS A 525 16.55 0.97 -6.53
N ILE A 526 16.70 2.19 -6.04
CA ILE A 526 15.98 2.69 -4.88
C ILE A 526 14.61 3.22 -5.29
N ILE A 527 13.58 2.75 -4.60
CA ILE A 527 12.21 3.28 -4.70
C ILE A 527 11.84 3.93 -3.36
N THR A 528 11.40 5.19 -3.42
CA THR A 528 10.98 5.94 -2.24
C THR A 528 9.56 5.57 -1.83
N LEU A 529 9.37 5.16 -0.58
CA LEU A 529 8.07 4.84 0.01
C LEU A 529 7.75 5.77 1.17
N TYR A 530 6.67 6.54 1.06
CA TYR A 530 6.20 7.42 2.13
C TYR A 530 5.75 6.61 3.36
N LYS A 531 6.24 7.02 4.55
CA LYS A 531 5.97 6.36 5.83
C LYS A 531 4.53 6.57 6.36
N ASN A 532 3.71 7.34 5.63
CA ASN A 532 2.38 7.81 6.06
C ASN A 532 2.39 8.58 7.40
N LYS A 533 3.48 9.28 7.69
CA LYS A 533 3.68 10.08 8.89
C LYS A 533 4.51 11.32 8.55
N GLY A 534 4.14 12.49 9.07
CA GLY A 534 4.79 13.77 8.77
C GLY A 534 4.36 14.36 7.42
N THR A 535 5.03 15.42 6.99
CA THR A 535 4.78 16.09 5.70
C THR A 535 5.35 15.27 4.55
N ARG A 536 4.66 15.25 3.42
CA ARG A 536 5.14 14.54 2.21
C ARG A 536 6.25 15.28 1.47
N SER A 537 6.45 16.54 1.78
CA SER A 537 7.51 17.37 1.21
C SER A 537 8.90 17.07 1.79
N ASP A 538 8.98 16.47 2.98
CA ASP A 538 10.25 16.12 3.63
C ASP A 538 10.71 14.71 3.27
N CYS A 539 11.92 14.59 2.69
CA CYS A 539 12.55 13.33 2.29
C CYS A 539 12.75 12.36 3.48
N ASN A 540 12.92 12.85 4.71
CA ASN A 540 13.07 12.02 5.92
C ASN A 540 11.83 11.18 6.24
N ASN A 541 10.66 11.59 5.74
CA ASN A 541 9.40 10.88 5.92
C ASN A 541 9.20 9.72 4.92
N TYR A 542 10.26 9.37 4.17
CA TYR A 542 10.26 8.25 3.24
C TYR A 542 11.25 7.17 3.64
N ARG A 543 11.03 5.96 3.15
CA ARG A 543 11.97 4.83 3.19
C ARG A 543 12.49 4.57 1.79
N GLY A 544 13.80 4.37 1.64
CA GLY A 544 14.41 3.85 0.43
C GLY A 544 14.32 2.32 0.40
N ILE A 545 13.66 1.75 -0.58
CA ILE A 545 13.63 0.29 -0.78
C ILE A 545 14.49 -0.06 -1.97
N SER A 546 15.54 -0.84 -1.74
CA SER A 546 16.47 -1.30 -2.77
C SER A 546 15.89 -2.48 -3.55
N LEU A 547 15.69 -2.33 -4.84
CA LEU A 547 15.35 -3.42 -5.75
C LEU A 547 16.64 -3.91 -6.41
N LEU A 548 17.01 -5.15 -6.14
CA LEU A 548 18.16 -5.84 -6.72
C LEU A 548 17.74 -6.66 -7.94
N GLY A 549 18.70 -6.99 -8.81
CA GLY A 549 18.52 -7.93 -9.90
C GLY A 549 18.04 -9.31 -9.43
N VAL A 550 17.32 -10.02 -10.28
CA VAL A 550 16.69 -11.30 -9.90
C VAL A 550 17.72 -12.40 -9.67
N ALA A 551 18.78 -12.47 -10.50
CA ALA A 551 19.86 -13.44 -10.33
C ALA A 551 20.63 -13.19 -9.05
N GLY A 552 20.98 -11.93 -8.75
CA GLY A 552 21.61 -11.56 -7.47
C GLY A 552 20.74 -11.95 -6.26
N LYS A 553 19.40 -11.85 -6.36
CA LYS A 553 18.49 -12.35 -5.31
C LYS A 553 18.51 -13.86 -5.19
N ALA A 554 18.61 -14.61 -6.31
CA ALA A 554 18.69 -16.06 -6.28
C ALA A 554 20.01 -16.50 -5.62
N PHE A 555 21.14 -15.88 -5.98
CA PHE A 555 22.45 -16.16 -5.38
C PHE A 555 22.48 -15.80 -3.89
N ALA A 556 21.98 -14.63 -3.52
CA ALA A 556 21.87 -14.26 -2.11
C ALA A 556 20.97 -15.24 -1.32
N ARG A 557 19.98 -15.89 -1.95
CA ARG A 557 19.15 -16.92 -1.31
C ARG A 557 19.87 -18.25 -1.16
N VAL A 558 20.83 -18.58 -2.01
CA VAL A 558 21.72 -19.74 -1.84
C VAL A 558 22.67 -19.51 -0.67
N VAL A 559 23.22 -18.30 -0.56
CA VAL A 559 24.10 -17.87 0.53
C VAL A 559 23.39 -17.78 1.88
N LEU A 560 22.11 -17.36 1.89
CA LEU A 560 21.36 -17.08 3.10
C LEU A 560 21.28 -18.22 4.12
N PRO A 561 21.01 -19.51 3.78
CA PRO A 561 20.95 -20.60 4.74
C PRO A 561 22.30 -20.83 5.44
N ARG A 562 23.42 -20.67 4.72
CA ARG A 562 24.78 -20.78 5.27
C ARG A 562 25.03 -19.64 6.26
N LEU A 563 24.69 -18.42 5.89
CA LEU A 563 24.80 -17.25 6.77
C LEU A 563 23.87 -17.36 8.00
N GLN A 564 22.68 -17.95 7.84
CA GLN A 564 21.76 -18.20 8.96
C GLN A 564 22.31 -19.24 9.94
N LYS A 565 22.97 -20.31 9.45
CA LYS A 565 23.63 -21.30 10.29
C LYS A 565 24.76 -20.66 11.09
N LEU A 566 25.55 -19.80 10.46
CA LEU A 566 26.58 -19.01 11.13
C LEU A 566 25.98 -18.07 12.19
N ALA A 567 24.87 -17.40 11.87
CA ALA A 567 24.21 -16.45 12.75
C ALA A 567 23.60 -17.10 14.01
N GLU A 568 23.15 -18.37 13.94
CA GLU A 568 22.58 -19.08 15.10
C GLU A 568 23.61 -19.24 16.25
N ARG A 569 24.94 -19.17 15.98
CA ARG A 569 25.98 -19.20 16.99
C ARG A 569 25.99 -17.97 17.91
N VAL A 570 25.48 -16.84 17.43
CA VAL A 570 25.58 -15.55 18.12
C VAL A 570 24.23 -14.94 18.48
N TYR A 571 23.13 -15.45 17.92
CA TYR A 571 21.81 -14.91 18.21
C TYR A 571 21.37 -15.20 19.65
N PRO A 572 21.08 -14.17 20.47
CA PRO A 572 20.40 -14.37 21.74
C PRO A 572 18.97 -14.85 21.51
N GLU A 573 18.39 -15.58 22.48
CA GLU A 573 16.99 -16.02 22.38
C GLU A 573 16.02 -14.86 22.32
N SER A 574 16.37 -13.72 22.91
CA SER A 574 15.60 -12.49 22.92
C SER A 574 15.39 -11.84 21.53
N GLN A 575 16.28 -12.11 20.54
CA GLN A 575 16.14 -11.60 19.18
C GLN A 575 15.22 -12.48 18.35
N CYS A 576 14.01 -12.01 18.11
CA CYS A 576 13.01 -12.70 17.30
C CYS A 576 12.90 -12.16 15.86
N GLY A 577 13.51 -11.02 15.56
CA GLY A 577 13.46 -10.42 14.23
C GLY A 577 14.15 -11.27 13.16
N PHE A 578 13.45 -11.51 12.04
CA PHE A 578 13.97 -12.22 10.86
C PHE A 578 14.49 -13.66 11.08
N ARG A 579 14.20 -14.25 12.23
CA ARG A 579 14.50 -15.65 12.52
C ARG A 579 13.35 -16.56 12.16
N SER A 580 13.67 -17.78 11.70
CA SER A 580 12.67 -18.81 11.39
C SER A 580 11.87 -19.20 12.63
N LYS A 581 10.58 -19.48 12.46
CA LYS A 581 9.65 -19.88 13.53
C LYS A 581 9.52 -18.87 14.69
N ARG A 582 9.83 -17.59 14.44
CA ARG A 582 9.68 -16.47 15.39
C ARG A 582 8.71 -15.42 14.82
N SER A 583 8.01 -14.71 15.68
CA SER A 583 7.03 -13.71 15.25
C SER A 583 6.96 -12.49 16.19
N THR A 584 6.38 -11.40 15.73
CA THR A 584 6.05 -10.25 16.59
C THR A 584 5.12 -10.63 17.73
N THR A 585 4.25 -11.63 17.53
CA THR A 585 3.32 -12.12 18.55
C THR A 585 4.07 -12.72 19.74
N ASP A 586 5.24 -13.37 19.52
CA ASP A 586 6.09 -13.92 20.58
C ASP A 586 6.51 -12.82 21.56
N MET A 587 6.98 -11.69 21.05
CA MET A 587 7.45 -10.57 21.87
C MET A 587 6.28 -9.81 22.52
N ILE A 588 5.17 -9.56 21.79
CA ILE A 588 3.97 -8.96 22.35
C ILE A 588 3.43 -9.81 23.50
N PHE A 589 3.39 -11.13 23.33
CA PHE A 589 2.95 -12.07 24.36
C PHE A 589 3.87 -12.02 25.59
N SER A 590 5.20 -12.03 25.37
CA SER A 590 6.18 -12.01 26.47
C SER A 590 6.10 -10.73 27.28
N VAL A 591 5.99 -9.55 26.66
CA VAL A 591 5.79 -8.27 27.36
C VAL A 591 4.49 -8.30 28.18
N ARG A 592 3.39 -8.79 27.61
CA ARG A 592 2.10 -8.87 28.32
C ARG A 592 2.13 -9.84 29.49
N GLN A 593 2.78 -11.00 29.33
CA GLN A 593 2.96 -11.95 30.42
C GLN A 593 3.83 -11.38 31.54
N LEU A 594 4.86 -10.61 31.20
CA LEU A 594 5.70 -9.91 32.18
C LEU A 594 4.90 -8.87 32.95
N GLN A 595 4.12 -8.01 32.25
CA GLN A 595 3.24 -7.03 32.88
C GLN A 595 2.21 -7.70 33.82
N GLU A 596 1.62 -8.81 33.36
CA GLU A 596 0.63 -9.58 34.13
C GLU A 596 1.23 -10.11 35.44
N LYS A 597 2.45 -10.72 35.37
CA LYS A 597 3.14 -11.27 36.53
C LYS A 597 3.58 -10.19 37.54
N CYS A 598 4.15 -9.08 37.06
CA CYS A 598 4.54 -7.98 37.91
C CYS A 598 3.32 -7.33 38.59
N ASN A 599 2.20 -7.19 37.86
CA ASN A 599 0.96 -6.68 38.44
C ASN A 599 0.34 -7.65 39.49
N GLU A 600 0.42 -8.96 39.23
CA GLU A 600 -0.09 -10.00 40.16
C GLU A 600 0.72 -10.04 41.47
N GLN A 601 2.03 -9.88 41.37
CA GLN A 601 2.94 -10.00 42.51
C GLN A 601 3.33 -8.65 43.12
N ASN A 602 2.69 -7.57 42.65
CA ASN A 602 2.93 -6.20 43.15
C ASN A 602 4.41 -5.75 43.10
N VAL A 603 5.08 -6.10 42.01
CA VAL A 603 6.47 -5.70 41.77
C VAL A 603 6.48 -4.64 40.67
N PRO A 604 7.22 -3.54 40.84
CA PRO A 604 7.38 -2.54 39.79
C PRO A 604 7.99 -3.13 38.52
N LEU A 605 7.55 -2.58 37.37
CA LEU A 605 8.09 -2.91 36.07
C LEU A 605 8.41 -1.64 35.30
N TYR A 606 9.65 -1.47 34.91
CA TYR A 606 10.13 -0.41 34.06
C TYR A 606 10.50 -0.98 32.70
N ILE A 607 9.99 -0.38 31.63
CA ILE A 607 10.27 -0.80 30.24
C ILE A 607 10.77 0.41 29.46
N ALA A 608 11.96 0.32 28.89
CA ALA A 608 12.46 1.29 27.93
C ALA A 608 12.30 0.74 26.51
N PHE A 609 11.47 1.38 25.71
CA PHE A 609 11.31 1.10 24.29
C PHE A 609 12.29 1.96 23.50
N ILE A 610 13.24 1.35 22.83
CA ILE A 610 14.34 2.01 22.14
C ILE A 610 14.14 1.91 20.62
N ASP A 611 14.26 3.04 19.93
CA ASP A 611 14.24 3.13 18.47
C ASP A 611 15.61 3.64 17.97
N LEU A 612 16.20 2.94 17.04
CA LEU A 612 17.46 3.32 16.43
C LEU A 612 17.22 4.19 15.18
N THR A 613 18.07 5.18 14.99
CA THR A 613 18.00 6.06 13.82
C THR A 613 18.54 5.38 12.59
N LYS A 614 17.68 5.00 11.62
CA LYS A 614 18.09 4.39 10.33
C LYS A 614 19.08 3.22 10.50
N ALA A 615 18.79 2.33 11.44
CA ALA A 615 19.70 1.28 11.88
C ALA A 615 20.33 0.45 10.75
N PHE A 616 19.54 0.02 9.76
CA PHE A 616 20.02 -0.73 8.60
C PHE A 616 20.97 0.08 7.69
N ASP A 617 20.70 1.38 7.55
CA ASP A 617 21.46 2.25 6.66
C ASP A 617 22.79 2.70 7.27
N LEU A 618 22.94 2.60 8.60
CA LEU A 618 24.09 3.05 9.36
C LEU A 618 25.06 1.93 9.81
N VAL A 619 24.80 0.67 9.46
CA VAL A 619 25.72 -0.44 9.76
C VAL A 619 27.09 -0.18 9.16
N SER A 620 28.15 -0.23 9.97
CA SER A 620 29.53 -0.21 9.50
C SER A 620 29.84 -1.51 8.73
N ARG A 621 30.21 -1.39 7.46
CA ARG A 621 30.56 -2.57 6.64
C ARG A 621 31.87 -3.18 7.07
N GLU A 622 32.89 -2.37 7.37
CA GLU A 622 34.18 -2.82 7.85
C GLU A 622 34.04 -3.56 9.17
N GLY A 623 33.32 -2.97 10.13
CA GLY A 623 32.98 -3.61 11.39
C GLY A 623 32.21 -4.91 11.23
N LEU A 624 31.21 -4.93 10.30
CA LEU A 624 30.46 -6.14 9.98
C LEU A 624 31.34 -7.24 9.41
N PHE A 625 32.29 -6.91 8.53
CA PHE A 625 33.24 -7.87 7.96
C PHE A 625 34.22 -8.43 9.02
N ALA A 626 34.73 -7.57 9.89
CA ALA A 626 35.53 -8.00 11.03
C ALA A 626 34.76 -8.95 11.96
N ILE A 627 33.50 -8.64 12.25
CA ILE A 627 32.62 -9.51 13.04
C ILE A 627 32.41 -10.85 12.35
N LEU A 628 32.15 -10.89 11.03
CA LEU A 628 31.96 -12.15 10.31
C LEU A 628 33.17 -13.07 10.43
N LEU A 629 34.37 -12.54 10.30
CA LEU A 629 35.62 -13.33 10.51
C LEU A 629 35.73 -13.84 11.95
N LYS A 630 35.46 -12.98 12.93
CA LYS A 630 35.53 -13.36 14.36
C LYS A 630 34.52 -14.46 14.74
N ILE A 631 33.35 -14.50 14.13
CA ILE A 631 32.37 -15.57 14.41
C ILE A 631 32.61 -16.85 13.63
N GLY A 632 33.70 -16.94 12.85
CA GLY A 632 34.13 -18.13 12.13
C GLY A 632 33.50 -18.30 10.74
N CYS A 633 33.32 -17.19 10.01
CA CYS A 633 32.88 -17.22 8.60
C CYS A 633 34.04 -17.75 7.73
N PRO A 634 33.81 -18.81 6.91
CA PRO A 634 34.87 -19.36 6.07
C PRO A 634 35.14 -18.43 4.86
N PRO A 635 36.35 -18.60 4.22
CA PRO A 635 36.88 -17.62 3.26
C PRO A 635 36.02 -17.34 2.05
N ASN A 636 35.50 -18.38 1.34
CA ASN A 636 34.70 -18.16 0.13
C ASN A 636 33.33 -17.52 0.45
N LEU A 637 32.68 -18.02 1.51
CA LEU A 637 31.43 -17.42 2.00
C LEU A 637 31.63 -15.94 2.38
N PHE A 638 32.75 -15.64 3.07
CA PHE A 638 33.11 -14.27 3.45
C PHE A 638 33.30 -13.37 2.22
N ASN A 639 34.12 -13.85 1.24
CA ASN A 639 34.41 -13.08 0.03
C ASN A 639 33.13 -12.78 -0.77
N ILE A 640 32.24 -13.74 -0.91
CA ILE A 640 30.95 -13.57 -1.59
C ILE A 640 30.08 -12.52 -0.85
N VAL A 641 29.95 -12.62 0.47
CA VAL A 641 29.19 -11.64 1.27
C VAL A 641 29.82 -10.24 1.16
N LYS A 642 31.15 -10.14 1.21
CA LYS A 642 31.90 -8.90 1.03
C LYS A 642 31.65 -8.31 -0.38
N SER A 643 31.73 -9.12 -1.42
CA SER A 643 31.50 -8.72 -2.81
C SER A 643 30.09 -8.15 -3.04
N PHE A 644 29.05 -8.71 -2.43
CA PHE A 644 27.70 -8.15 -2.49
C PHE A 644 27.57 -6.73 -1.92
N HIS A 645 28.54 -6.28 -1.10
CA HIS A 645 28.49 -4.99 -0.41
C HIS A 645 29.59 -4.01 -0.82
N THR A 646 30.61 -4.46 -1.54
CA THR A 646 31.73 -3.61 -2.01
C THR A 646 31.38 -2.95 -3.34
N ASN A 647 31.82 -1.70 -3.55
CA ASN A 647 31.65 -0.90 -4.79
C ASN A 647 30.20 -0.84 -5.30
N THR A 648 29.21 -0.90 -4.42
CA THR A 648 27.82 -0.94 -4.83
C THR A 648 27.30 0.43 -5.21
N ARG A 649 26.58 0.50 -6.34
CA ARG A 649 25.94 1.72 -6.84
C ARG A 649 24.42 1.64 -6.74
N ALA A 650 23.80 2.80 -6.65
CA ALA A 650 22.35 2.91 -6.65
C ALA A 650 21.86 3.97 -7.62
N THR A 651 20.68 3.73 -8.19
CA THR A 651 19.89 4.72 -8.92
C THR A 651 18.55 4.90 -8.24
N ILE A 652 17.97 6.10 -8.31
CA ILE A 652 16.67 6.40 -7.70
C ILE A 652 15.60 6.44 -8.78
N GLN A 653 14.51 5.72 -8.56
CA GLN A 653 13.34 5.82 -9.43
C GLN A 653 12.25 6.66 -8.75
N TYR A 654 11.96 7.83 -9.32
CA TYR A 654 10.92 8.73 -8.86
C TYR A 654 10.03 9.16 -10.02
N ASP A 655 8.70 9.04 -9.86
CA ASP A 655 7.66 9.42 -10.83
C ASP A 655 7.95 9.04 -12.31
N GLY A 656 8.58 7.89 -12.51
CA GLY A 656 8.87 7.33 -13.84
C GLY A 656 10.25 7.70 -14.41
N SER A 657 10.99 8.63 -13.82
CA SER A 657 12.37 8.97 -14.15
C SER A 657 13.35 8.20 -13.27
N VAL A 658 14.60 8.08 -13.75
CA VAL A 658 15.70 7.41 -13.03
C VAL A 658 16.84 8.39 -12.94
N SER A 659 17.46 8.50 -11.77
CA SER A 659 18.62 9.37 -11.52
C SER A 659 19.90 8.80 -12.10
N ASP A 660 20.95 9.63 -12.11
CA ASP A 660 22.32 9.16 -12.22
C ASP A 660 22.67 8.23 -11.05
N SER A 661 23.69 7.37 -11.26
CA SER A 661 24.14 6.43 -10.26
C SER A 661 25.03 7.12 -9.23
N PHE A 662 24.88 6.75 -7.96
CA PHE A 662 25.73 7.18 -6.85
C PHE A 662 26.19 5.98 -6.02
N GLU A 663 27.29 6.13 -5.28
CA GLU A 663 27.88 5.06 -4.48
C GLU A 663 27.18 4.87 -3.13
N ILE A 664 27.09 3.61 -2.69
CA ILE A 664 26.63 3.24 -1.34
C ILE A 664 27.85 2.73 -0.55
N LYS A 665 28.34 3.53 0.39
CA LYS A 665 29.53 3.22 1.19
C LYS A 665 29.21 2.58 2.55
N SER A 666 28.03 2.86 3.11
CA SER A 666 27.61 2.35 4.42
C SER A 666 26.31 1.57 4.35
N GLY A 667 26.02 0.86 5.41
CA GLY A 667 24.74 0.16 5.62
C GLY A 667 24.59 -1.16 4.88
N VAL A 668 23.57 -1.91 5.33
CA VAL A 668 23.06 -3.10 4.65
C VAL A 668 21.79 -2.74 3.91
N LYS A 669 21.71 -3.01 2.60
CA LYS A 669 20.66 -2.54 1.69
C LYS A 669 19.27 -2.98 2.13
N GLN A 670 18.40 -2.06 2.50
CA GLN A 670 17.01 -2.35 2.86
C GLN A 670 16.24 -2.92 1.65
N GLY A 671 15.97 -4.23 1.68
CA GLY A 671 15.37 -4.99 0.57
C GLY A 671 16.31 -6.03 -0.05
N CYS A 672 17.58 -6.11 0.37
CA CYS A 672 18.48 -7.22 0.09
C CYS A 672 18.04 -8.47 0.88
N VAL A 673 18.34 -9.65 0.33
CA VAL A 673 18.01 -10.94 0.96
C VAL A 673 18.88 -11.20 2.21
N LEU A 674 20.15 -10.80 2.18
CA LEU A 674 21.12 -11.03 3.25
C LEU A 674 21.02 -9.99 4.38
N ALA A 675 20.57 -8.77 4.06
CA ALA A 675 20.58 -7.65 5.00
C ALA A 675 19.93 -7.94 6.37
N PRO A 676 18.76 -8.62 6.46
CA PRO A 676 18.17 -8.94 7.76
C PRO A 676 19.05 -9.80 8.65
N THR A 677 19.72 -10.82 8.07
CA THR A 677 20.61 -11.72 8.82
C THR A 677 21.91 -11.03 9.20
N LEU A 678 22.50 -10.26 8.28
CA LEU A 678 23.70 -9.48 8.55
C LEU A 678 23.48 -8.43 9.64
N PHE A 679 22.35 -7.71 9.58
CA PHE A 679 21.95 -6.80 10.65
C PHE A 679 21.76 -7.54 11.98
N GLY A 680 21.11 -8.72 11.95
CA GLY A 680 20.92 -9.53 13.14
C GLY A 680 22.22 -9.98 13.78
N ILE A 681 23.22 -10.40 12.99
CA ILE A 681 24.58 -10.74 13.48
C ILE A 681 25.22 -9.51 14.13
N PHE A 682 25.27 -8.39 13.40
CA PHE A 682 25.85 -7.14 13.86
C PHE A 682 25.23 -6.68 15.19
N PHE A 683 23.89 -6.68 15.24
CA PHE A 683 23.15 -6.27 16.42
C PHE A 683 23.29 -7.24 17.60
N SER A 684 23.41 -8.54 17.34
CA SER A 684 23.67 -9.54 18.40
C SER A 684 25.03 -9.36 19.05
N MET A 685 26.05 -8.98 18.27
CA MET A 685 27.37 -8.68 18.81
C MET A 685 27.40 -7.38 19.62
N LEU A 686 26.62 -6.36 19.18
CA LEU A 686 26.35 -5.15 19.97
C LEU A 686 25.72 -5.52 21.33
N LEU A 687 24.72 -6.39 21.34
CA LEU A 687 24.08 -6.85 22.58
C LEU A 687 25.03 -7.65 23.47
N LYS A 688 25.91 -8.50 22.90
CA LYS A 688 26.94 -9.20 23.65
C LYS A 688 27.91 -8.21 24.28
N ARG A 689 28.29 -7.14 23.58
CA ARG A 689 29.10 -6.04 24.11
C ARG A 689 28.40 -5.28 25.24
N ALA A 690 27.10 -4.95 25.05
CA ALA A 690 26.31 -4.22 26.03
C ALA A 690 26.08 -5.02 27.32
N PHE A 691 25.76 -6.31 27.20
CA PHE A 691 25.18 -7.08 28.31
C PHE A 691 25.91 -8.37 28.64
N GLY A 692 27.03 -8.68 27.98
CA GLY A 692 27.74 -9.94 28.16
C GLY A 692 28.18 -10.22 29.60
N SER A 693 28.59 -9.18 30.32
CA SER A 693 28.99 -9.24 31.74
C SER A 693 27.87 -8.83 32.72
N SER A 694 26.69 -8.43 32.24
CA SER A 694 25.62 -7.92 33.09
C SER A 694 24.76 -9.04 33.66
N SER A 695 24.51 -9.07 34.95
CA SER A 695 23.56 -9.94 35.64
C SER A 695 22.18 -9.27 35.82
N LEU A 696 22.02 -8.02 35.38
CA LEU A 696 20.81 -7.24 35.54
C LEU A 696 19.66 -7.78 34.68
N GLY A 697 18.44 -7.54 35.11
CA GLY A 697 17.22 -7.97 34.46
C GLY A 697 16.24 -8.63 35.41
N ILE A 698 15.11 -9.07 34.91
CA ILE A 698 14.03 -9.68 35.68
C ILE A 698 14.25 -11.17 35.80
N LYS A 699 14.42 -11.69 37.03
CA LYS A 699 14.66 -13.12 37.29
C LYS A 699 13.33 -13.86 37.42
N LEU A 700 13.21 -14.97 36.70
CA LEU A 700 12.03 -15.81 36.64
C LEU A 700 12.39 -17.26 36.95
N HIS A 701 11.55 -17.93 37.74
CA HIS A 701 11.57 -19.39 37.89
C HIS A 701 10.65 -20.03 36.89
N THR A 702 11.14 -20.94 36.08
CA THR A 702 10.33 -21.68 35.10
C THR A 702 10.35 -23.17 35.34
N ARG A 703 9.22 -23.81 35.03
CA ARG A 703 9.06 -25.28 34.96
C ARG A 703 8.27 -25.58 33.69
N THR A 704 8.93 -26.14 32.71
CA THR A 704 8.32 -26.46 31.40
C THR A 704 7.83 -27.91 31.29
N ASP A 705 7.87 -28.65 32.40
CA ASP A 705 7.50 -30.06 32.54
C ASP A 705 5.98 -30.29 32.64
N GLY A 706 5.14 -29.35 32.20
CA GLY A 706 3.68 -29.45 32.15
C GLY A 706 2.92 -28.93 33.37
N ASN A 707 1.61 -29.21 33.39
CA ASN A 707 0.70 -28.79 34.45
C ASN A 707 0.56 -27.29 34.64
N LEU A 708 0.38 -26.55 33.54
CA LEU A 708 0.23 -25.08 33.51
C LEU A 708 -0.79 -24.56 34.54
N PHE A 709 -1.87 -25.27 34.77
CA PHE A 709 -2.95 -24.83 35.64
C PHE A 709 -2.77 -25.22 37.12
N ASN A 710 -1.73 -25.97 37.43
CA ASN A 710 -1.38 -26.29 38.82
C ASN A 710 -0.48 -25.19 39.40
N LEU A 711 -1.08 -24.20 40.06
CA LEU A 711 -0.38 -23.05 40.62
C LEU A 711 0.58 -23.41 41.76
N ALA A 712 0.26 -24.42 42.59
CA ALA A 712 1.14 -24.85 43.65
C ALA A 712 2.45 -25.40 43.08
N ARG A 713 2.36 -26.17 42.01
CA ARG A 713 3.53 -26.70 41.28
C ARG A 713 4.36 -25.59 40.64
N LEU A 714 3.72 -24.62 39.95
CA LEU A 714 4.44 -23.52 39.31
C LEU A 714 5.17 -22.63 40.33
N ARG A 715 4.70 -22.55 41.56
CA ARG A 715 5.30 -21.75 42.63
C ARG A 715 6.36 -22.52 43.43
N SER A 716 6.50 -23.81 43.23
CA SER A 716 7.50 -24.64 43.91
C SER A 716 8.91 -24.08 43.58
N LYS A 717 9.74 -23.95 44.60
CA LYS A 717 11.17 -23.57 44.44
C LYS A 717 12.08 -24.76 44.15
N ARG A 718 11.56 -26.00 44.12
CA ARG A 718 12.29 -27.21 43.80
C ARG A 718 12.18 -27.57 42.32
N LYS A 719 13.30 -28.07 41.74
CA LYS A 719 13.39 -28.47 40.32
C LYS A 719 12.98 -27.37 39.34
N VAL A 720 13.40 -26.12 39.60
CA VAL A 720 13.15 -24.97 38.76
C VAL A 720 14.41 -24.55 38.02
N LYS A 721 14.26 -24.07 36.81
CA LYS A 721 15.30 -23.34 36.06
C LYS A 721 15.06 -21.86 36.27
N THR A 722 16.12 -21.12 36.59
CA THR A 722 16.07 -19.66 36.67
C THR A 722 16.60 -19.09 35.38
N PHE A 723 15.90 -18.15 34.81
CA PHE A 723 16.38 -17.38 33.67
C PHE A 723 16.11 -15.90 33.88
N THR A 724 16.93 -15.07 33.25
CA THR A 724 16.82 -13.62 33.36
C THR A 724 16.30 -13.04 32.06
N VAL A 725 15.27 -12.19 32.13
CA VAL A 725 14.76 -11.41 31.01
C VAL A 725 15.16 -9.96 31.21
N ARG A 726 15.94 -9.41 30.28
CA ARG A 726 16.37 -8.01 30.31
C ARG A 726 16.01 -7.27 29.03
N ASP A 727 15.91 -8.00 27.93
CA ASP A 727 15.69 -7.47 26.58
C ASP A 727 14.70 -8.33 25.81
N LEU A 728 13.83 -7.69 25.06
CA LEU A 728 12.85 -8.29 24.16
C LEU A 728 12.95 -7.57 22.81
N LEU A 729 13.42 -8.28 21.78
CA LEU A 729 13.93 -7.68 20.56
C LEU A 729 13.20 -8.18 19.31
N PHE A 730 12.95 -7.28 18.41
CA PHE A 730 12.48 -7.64 17.07
C PHE A 730 13.17 -6.75 16.02
N ALA A 731 14.25 -7.27 15.44
CA ALA A 731 15.19 -6.53 14.58
C ALA A 731 15.82 -5.34 15.34
N ASP A 732 15.52 -4.11 14.90
CA ASP A 732 15.99 -2.86 15.51
C ASP A 732 15.08 -2.35 16.63
N ASP A 733 13.85 -2.86 16.76
CA ASP A 733 12.95 -2.52 17.87
C ASP A 733 13.38 -3.25 19.15
N ALA A 734 13.87 -2.53 20.17
CA ALA A 734 14.32 -3.08 21.43
C ALA A 734 13.45 -2.62 22.61
N ALA A 735 13.16 -3.54 23.53
CA ALA A 735 12.52 -3.22 24.81
C ALA A 735 13.40 -3.78 25.94
N LEU A 736 13.98 -2.89 26.76
CA LEU A 736 14.75 -3.27 27.96
C LEU A 736 13.81 -3.24 29.17
N VAL A 737 13.96 -4.23 30.06
CA VAL A 737 13.08 -4.40 31.22
C VAL A 737 13.87 -4.54 32.52
N ALA A 738 13.37 -3.90 33.61
CA ALA A 738 13.94 -3.99 34.94
C ALA A 738 12.86 -3.80 36.02
N HIS A 739 13.19 -4.19 37.27
CA HIS A 739 12.35 -3.96 38.43
C HIS A 739 12.63 -2.62 39.16
N SER A 740 13.77 -2.01 38.91
CA SER A 740 14.13 -0.70 39.47
C SER A 740 14.49 0.30 38.37
N ALA A 741 14.29 1.60 38.68
CA ALA A 741 14.72 2.67 37.77
C ALA A 741 16.25 2.70 37.60
N GLN A 742 16.98 2.38 38.68
CA GLN A 742 18.45 2.34 38.70
C GLN A 742 18.98 1.24 37.75
N ASP A 743 18.41 0.03 37.83
CA ASP A 743 18.81 -1.05 36.93
C ASP A 743 18.48 -0.72 35.47
N LEU A 744 17.29 -0.11 35.20
CA LEU A 744 16.96 0.31 33.86
C LEU A 744 17.91 1.38 33.34
N GLN A 745 18.31 2.35 34.18
CA GLN A 745 19.30 3.37 33.83
C GLN A 745 20.65 2.74 33.49
N THR A 746 21.11 1.77 34.29
CA THR A 746 22.36 1.05 34.04
C THR A 746 22.31 0.28 32.72
N LEU A 747 21.22 -0.46 32.46
CA LEU A 747 21.02 -1.18 31.19
C LEU A 747 21.01 -0.23 29.99
N LEU A 748 20.35 0.92 30.12
CA LEU A 748 20.30 1.92 29.05
C LEU A 748 21.66 2.56 28.80
N SER A 749 22.43 2.85 29.85
CA SER A 749 23.79 3.39 29.73
C SER A 749 24.72 2.41 29.04
N GLN A 750 24.68 1.11 29.42
CA GLN A 750 25.42 0.03 28.77
C GLN A 750 25.02 -0.10 27.28
N PHE A 751 23.74 -0.04 26.99
CA PHE A 751 23.23 -0.10 25.61
C PHE A 751 23.65 1.11 24.78
N SER A 752 23.58 2.34 25.35
CA SER A 752 24.01 3.57 24.67
C SER A 752 25.51 3.54 24.36
N SER A 753 26.35 3.11 25.32
CA SER A 753 27.77 2.97 25.11
C SER A 753 28.09 1.96 23.99
N ALA A 754 27.43 0.79 24.01
CA ALA A 754 27.61 -0.20 22.95
C ALA A 754 27.10 0.31 21.57
N CYS A 755 26.02 1.10 21.52
CA CYS A 755 25.59 1.75 20.29
C CYS A 755 26.65 2.70 19.74
N SER A 756 27.28 3.49 20.61
CA SER A 756 28.38 4.39 20.23
C SER A 756 29.60 3.60 19.73
N ASP A 757 30.00 2.52 20.42
CA ASP A 757 31.07 1.63 20.01
C ASP A 757 30.84 1.02 18.60
N PHE A 758 29.58 0.79 18.22
CA PHE A 758 29.17 0.20 16.94
C PHE A 758 28.73 1.24 15.88
N GLY A 759 28.85 2.54 16.18
CA GLY A 759 28.49 3.63 15.27
C GLY A 759 26.99 3.76 15.01
N LEU A 760 26.12 3.23 15.90
CA LEU A 760 24.67 3.39 15.82
C LEU A 760 24.20 4.54 16.74
N THR A 761 23.10 5.17 16.36
CA THR A 761 22.55 6.30 17.11
C THR A 761 21.15 6.00 17.61
N ILE A 762 20.90 6.20 18.90
CA ILE A 762 19.57 6.09 19.53
C ILE A 762 18.73 7.32 19.18
N SER A 763 17.48 7.11 18.82
CA SER A 763 16.53 8.19 18.56
C SER A 763 15.85 8.64 19.85
N LEU A 764 16.38 9.65 20.53
CA LEU A 764 15.84 10.16 21.79
C LEU A 764 14.35 10.58 21.65
N LYS A 765 13.99 11.17 20.53
CA LYS A 765 12.60 11.60 20.26
C LYS A 765 11.59 10.45 20.24
N LYS A 766 12.02 9.25 19.81
CA LYS A 766 11.15 8.09 19.66
C LYS A 766 11.29 7.09 20.80
N THR A 767 12.43 7.06 21.46
CA THR A 767 12.68 6.25 22.65
C THR A 767 11.80 6.73 23.79
N LYS A 768 11.13 5.82 24.48
CA LYS A 768 10.17 6.13 25.55
C LYS A 768 10.34 5.14 26.68
N VAL A 769 10.06 5.61 27.89
CA VAL A 769 9.99 4.78 29.08
C VAL A 769 8.54 4.61 29.52
N LEU A 770 8.18 3.40 29.92
CA LEU A 770 6.88 3.06 30.50
C LEU A 770 7.11 2.43 31.87
N SER A 771 6.51 2.97 32.90
CA SER A 771 6.57 2.46 34.28
C SER A 771 5.20 1.92 34.71
N GLN A 772 5.21 0.76 35.37
CA GLN A 772 4.04 0.09 35.89
C GLN A 772 4.25 -0.18 37.38
N GLY A 773 3.22 0.03 38.21
CA GLY A 773 3.26 -0.25 39.65
C GLY A 773 4.09 0.74 40.46
N THR A 774 4.21 1.98 39.97
CA THR A 774 4.87 3.11 40.66
C THR A 774 4.05 4.37 40.46
N ASP A 775 3.97 5.18 41.50
CA ASP A 775 3.25 6.47 41.49
C ASP A 775 4.12 7.59 40.91
N ILE A 776 5.45 7.48 41.05
CA ILE A 776 6.41 8.49 40.62
C ILE A 776 7.08 8.02 39.32
N PRO A 777 6.95 8.75 38.21
CA PRO A 777 7.68 8.45 36.98
C PRO A 777 9.20 8.59 37.20
N PRO A 778 10.02 7.62 36.77
CA PRO A 778 11.46 7.71 36.94
C PRO A 778 12.06 8.76 36.00
N SER A 779 13.08 9.50 36.44
CA SER A 779 13.94 10.27 35.55
C SER A 779 15.01 9.34 34.98
N ILE A 780 14.89 9.00 33.72
CA ILE A 780 15.83 8.15 32.99
C ILE A 780 16.49 8.99 31.90
N LYS A 781 17.82 8.91 31.81
CA LYS A 781 18.62 9.73 30.88
C LYS A 781 19.43 8.87 29.90
N ILE A 782 19.61 9.36 28.69
CA ILE A 782 20.58 8.87 27.71
C ILE A 782 21.44 10.07 27.29
N ASP A 783 22.72 9.94 27.42
CA ASP A 783 23.71 10.99 27.10
C ASP A 783 23.34 12.35 27.75
N GLY A 784 22.95 12.31 29.04
CA GLY A 784 22.56 13.48 29.82
C GLY A 784 21.16 14.06 29.53
N LYS A 785 20.42 13.53 28.55
CA LYS A 785 19.09 14.01 28.16
C LYS A 785 18.00 13.11 28.70
N ASP A 786 16.96 13.72 29.30
CA ASP A 786 15.82 12.99 29.83
C ASP A 786 14.99 12.31 28.72
N ILE A 787 14.59 11.07 28.99
CA ILE A 787 13.68 10.30 28.15
C ILE A 787 12.24 10.45 28.63
N GLU A 788 11.34 10.70 27.71
CA GLU A 788 9.91 10.90 27.99
C GLU A 788 9.26 9.64 28.56
N ASN A 789 8.61 9.82 29.72
CA ASN A 789 7.75 8.80 30.33
C ASN A 789 6.37 8.82 29.67
N VAL A 790 5.86 7.63 29.28
CA VAL A 790 4.57 7.48 28.62
C VAL A 790 3.67 6.50 29.34
N LYS A 791 2.37 6.81 29.40
CA LYS A 791 1.35 5.87 29.94
C LYS A 791 0.99 4.77 28.95
N ASN A 792 1.20 4.98 27.66
CA ASN A 792 0.89 4.02 26.59
C ASN A 792 1.98 4.09 25.51
N PHE A 793 2.40 2.95 25.04
CA PHE A 793 3.34 2.83 23.92
C PHE A 793 2.88 1.78 22.89
N VAL A 794 3.17 1.99 21.62
CA VAL A 794 2.85 1.03 20.55
C VAL A 794 4.08 0.21 20.24
N TYR A 795 4.16 -0.99 20.84
CA TYR A 795 5.24 -1.96 20.62
C TYR A 795 4.81 -2.99 19.59
N LEU A 796 5.58 -3.15 18.50
CA LEU A 796 5.30 -4.09 17.39
C LEU A 796 3.87 -4.02 16.88
N GLY A 797 3.30 -2.83 16.85
CA GLY A 797 1.94 -2.59 16.38
C GLY A 797 0.83 -2.85 17.40
N SER A 798 1.10 -3.32 18.62
CA SER A 798 0.17 -3.51 19.73
C SER A 798 0.40 -2.47 20.81
N SER A 799 -0.66 -1.93 21.39
CA SER A 799 -0.56 -0.91 22.45
C SER A 799 -0.30 -1.59 23.80
N VAL A 800 0.73 -1.13 24.51
CA VAL A 800 1.11 -1.53 25.85
C VAL A 800 0.81 -0.37 26.78
N ALA A 801 0.07 -0.59 27.86
CA ALA A 801 -0.34 0.44 28.81
C ALA A 801 0.33 0.23 30.18
N SER A 802 0.64 1.32 30.91
CA SER A 802 1.27 1.25 32.23
C SER A 802 0.40 0.59 33.31
N ASN A 803 -0.91 0.58 33.14
CA ASN A 803 -1.85 -0.09 34.03
C ASN A 803 -2.14 -1.54 33.65
N ALA A 804 -1.42 -2.12 32.70
CA ALA A 804 -1.62 -3.44 32.11
C ALA A 804 -3.03 -3.67 31.53
N SER A 805 -3.87 -2.62 31.38
CA SER A 805 -5.21 -2.72 30.78
C SER A 805 -5.14 -2.88 29.27
N LEU A 806 -6.07 -3.67 28.71
CA LEU A 806 -6.27 -3.83 27.27
C LEU A 806 -7.19 -2.76 26.65
N ASP A 807 -7.77 -1.85 27.45
CA ASP A 807 -8.79 -0.92 26.96
C ASP A 807 -8.25 0.00 25.86
N THR A 808 -7.04 0.51 26.01
CA THR A 808 -6.37 1.33 24.99
C THR A 808 -6.15 0.56 23.68
N GLU A 809 -5.70 -0.69 23.78
CA GLU A 809 -5.50 -1.55 22.60
C GLU A 809 -6.83 -1.83 21.90
N ILE A 810 -7.86 -2.26 22.64
CA ILE A 810 -9.19 -2.55 22.09
C ILE A 810 -9.80 -1.33 21.41
N ASN A 811 -9.71 -0.14 22.04
CA ASN A 811 -10.19 1.12 21.47
C ASN A 811 -9.45 1.46 20.17
N CYS A 812 -8.13 1.32 20.15
CA CYS A 812 -7.30 1.54 18.97
C CYS A 812 -7.68 0.58 17.83
N ARG A 813 -7.91 -0.71 18.14
CA ARG A 813 -8.33 -1.71 17.15
C ARG A 813 -9.71 -1.44 16.60
N ILE A 814 -10.67 -1.13 17.46
CA ILE A 814 -12.02 -0.73 17.03
C ILE A 814 -11.96 0.51 16.15
N GLY A 815 -11.16 1.51 16.49
CA GLY A 815 -10.97 2.71 15.66
C GLY A 815 -10.40 2.39 14.28
N LYS A 816 -9.32 1.59 14.19
CA LYS A 816 -8.73 1.14 12.93
C LYS A 816 -9.69 0.30 12.09
N ALA A 817 -10.43 -0.63 12.73
CA ALA A 817 -11.42 -1.46 12.08
C ALA A 817 -12.63 -0.64 11.59
N SER A 818 -13.07 0.36 12.37
CA SER A 818 -14.13 1.29 11.98
C SER A 818 -13.73 2.12 10.75
N GLY A 819 -12.51 2.65 10.74
CA GLY A 819 -11.96 3.36 9.57
C GLY A 819 -11.86 2.46 8.33
N THR A 820 -11.51 1.18 8.49
CA THR A 820 -11.51 0.21 7.38
C THR A 820 -12.93 -0.08 6.91
N PHE A 821 -13.88 -0.26 7.83
CA PHE A 821 -15.29 -0.47 7.52
C PHE A 821 -15.88 0.73 6.76
N ALA A 822 -15.63 1.96 7.21
CA ALA A 822 -16.12 3.18 6.59
C ALA A 822 -15.63 3.32 5.14
N ARG A 823 -14.35 3.04 4.86
CA ARG A 823 -13.79 3.10 3.49
C ARG A 823 -14.45 2.14 2.50
N LEU A 824 -15.04 1.06 3.00
CA LEU A 824 -15.71 0.05 2.16
C LEU A 824 -17.22 0.32 2.02
N THR A 825 -17.79 1.31 2.71
CA THR A 825 -19.24 1.54 2.79
C THR A 825 -19.86 1.69 1.41
N ALA A 826 -19.46 2.66 0.63
CA ALA A 826 -20.07 2.93 -0.67
C ALA A 826 -19.85 1.81 -1.70
N ARG A 827 -18.66 1.17 -1.66
CA ARG A 827 -18.30 0.16 -2.67
C ARG A 827 -18.82 -1.23 -2.36
N VAL A 828 -18.93 -1.56 -1.07
CA VAL A 828 -19.28 -2.92 -0.62
C VAL A 828 -20.58 -2.96 0.19
N TRP A 829 -20.65 -2.23 1.31
CA TRP A 829 -21.80 -2.40 2.24
C TRP A 829 -23.11 -1.88 1.67
N ASP A 830 -23.09 -0.70 1.08
CA ASP A 830 -24.28 -0.07 0.48
C ASP A 830 -24.55 -0.56 -0.95
N ASN A 831 -23.64 -1.34 -1.54
CA ASN A 831 -23.84 -1.87 -2.88
C ASN A 831 -24.94 -2.95 -2.89
N PRO A 832 -26.11 -2.71 -3.53
CA PRO A 832 -27.24 -3.64 -3.55
C PRO A 832 -26.98 -4.88 -4.42
N LYS A 833 -25.93 -4.83 -5.26
CA LYS A 833 -25.58 -5.87 -6.24
C LYS A 833 -24.71 -6.97 -5.66
N LEU A 834 -24.14 -6.75 -4.48
CA LEU A 834 -23.34 -7.74 -3.79
C LEU A 834 -24.21 -8.58 -2.86
N SER A 835 -24.03 -9.91 -2.92
CA SER A 835 -24.71 -10.83 -2.02
C SER A 835 -24.23 -10.63 -0.57
N ILE A 836 -25.06 -11.00 0.40
CA ILE A 836 -24.71 -10.96 1.83
C ILE A 836 -23.45 -11.80 2.08
N ARG A 837 -23.34 -12.97 1.46
CA ARG A 837 -22.18 -13.87 1.56
C ARG A 837 -20.89 -13.16 1.13
N THR A 838 -20.92 -12.44 -0.01
CA THR A 838 -19.76 -11.66 -0.49
C THR A 838 -19.39 -10.56 0.52
N LYS A 839 -20.38 -9.82 1.03
CA LYS A 839 -20.15 -8.76 2.03
C LYS A 839 -19.56 -9.32 3.30
N SER A 840 -20.08 -10.47 3.81
CA SER A 840 -19.56 -11.16 5.00
C SER A 840 -18.11 -11.60 4.81
N ASN A 841 -17.75 -12.14 3.65
CA ASN A 841 -16.38 -12.55 3.35
C ASN A 841 -15.42 -11.34 3.33
N VAL A 842 -15.80 -10.25 2.66
CA VAL A 842 -15.01 -9.01 2.66
C VAL A 842 -14.89 -8.44 4.08
N TYR A 843 -15.93 -8.50 4.88
CA TYR A 843 -15.91 -8.07 6.27
C TYR A 843 -14.90 -8.87 7.10
N CYS A 844 -14.91 -10.19 7.01
CA CYS A 844 -13.95 -11.05 7.70
C CYS A 844 -12.52 -10.78 7.27
N ALA A 845 -12.27 -10.70 5.96
CA ALA A 845 -10.92 -10.50 5.43
C ALA A 845 -10.35 -9.11 5.72
N CYS A 846 -11.15 -8.07 5.72
CA CYS A 846 -10.67 -6.69 5.83
C CYS A 846 -10.82 -6.10 7.23
N VAL A 847 -12.01 -6.24 7.82
CA VAL A 847 -12.35 -5.57 9.08
C VAL A 847 -11.97 -6.43 10.29
N CYS A 848 -12.34 -7.72 10.28
CA CYS A 848 -12.00 -8.63 11.38
C CYS A 848 -10.49 -8.85 11.49
N SER A 849 -9.75 -8.97 10.39
CA SER A 849 -8.29 -9.09 10.42
C SER A 849 -7.61 -7.88 11.07
N THR A 850 -8.13 -6.68 10.83
CA THR A 850 -7.65 -5.43 11.46
C THR A 850 -8.02 -5.38 12.94
N LEU A 851 -9.24 -5.76 13.29
CA LEU A 851 -9.78 -5.77 14.66
C LEU A 851 -9.01 -6.74 15.56
N LEU A 852 -8.70 -7.93 15.06
CA LEU A 852 -8.18 -9.03 15.83
C LEU A 852 -6.65 -9.22 15.74
N TYR A 853 -5.91 -8.22 15.29
CA TYR A 853 -4.43 -8.30 15.27
C TYR A 853 -3.89 -8.39 16.70
N GLY A 854 -3.10 -9.42 17.00
CA GLY A 854 -2.52 -9.68 18.32
C GLY A 854 -3.54 -10.18 19.37
N SER A 855 -4.77 -10.45 18.99
CA SER A 855 -5.84 -10.88 19.90
C SER A 855 -5.58 -12.22 20.59
N GLU A 856 -4.72 -13.04 20.04
CA GLU A 856 -4.25 -14.30 20.63
C GLU A 856 -3.50 -14.11 21.94
N THR A 857 -2.94 -12.91 22.17
CA THR A 857 -2.19 -12.57 23.40
C THR A 857 -3.04 -11.87 24.46
N TRP A 858 -4.32 -11.63 24.21
CA TRP A 858 -5.15 -10.80 25.07
C TRP A 858 -5.77 -11.55 26.26
N THR A 859 -5.61 -10.98 27.44
CA THR A 859 -6.29 -11.41 28.69
C THR A 859 -7.56 -10.60 28.88
N LEU A 860 -8.65 -10.98 28.21
CA LEU A 860 -9.88 -10.21 28.11
C LEU A 860 -10.82 -10.42 29.31
N SER A 861 -11.32 -9.32 29.87
CA SER A 861 -12.48 -9.32 30.76
C SER A 861 -13.79 -9.48 29.98
N SER A 862 -14.86 -9.93 30.64
CA SER A 862 -16.19 -10.09 30.02
C SER A 862 -16.73 -8.77 29.41
N LEU A 863 -16.42 -7.62 30.00
CA LEU A 863 -16.80 -6.30 29.50
C LEU A 863 -16.08 -5.98 28.18
N GLN A 864 -14.80 -6.31 28.10
CA GLN A 864 -13.99 -6.09 26.90
C GLN A 864 -14.42 -7.01 25.76
N GLU A 865 -14.69 -8.29 26.03
CA GLU A 865 -15.25 -9.23 25.07
C GLU A 865 -16.61 -8.73 24.55
N LYS A 866 -17.51 -8.26 25.44
CA LYS A 866 -18.79 -7.65 25.08
C LYS A 866 -18.62 -6.44 24.17
N LYS A 867 -17.65 -5.56 24.45
CA LYS A 867 -17.37 -4.36 23.67
C LYS A 867 -16.98 -4.71 22.22
N ILE A 868 -16.08 -5.67 22.03
CA ILE A 868 -15.65 -6.15 20.71
C ILE A 868 -16.84 -6.80 19.97
N ASN A 869 -17.63 -7.64 20.66
CA ASN A 869 -18.80 -8.30 20.07
C ASN A 869 -19.89 -7.29 19.69
N THR A 870 -20.09 -6.24 20.48
CA THR A 870 -21.05 -5.15 20.16
C THR A 870 -20.64 -4.42 18.88
N PHE A 871 -19.35 -4.12 18.71
CA PHE A 871 -18.83 -3.53 17.47
C PHE A 871 -19.08 -4.45 16.27
N HIS A 872 -18.80 -5.74 16.41
CA HIS A 872 -19.04 -6.76 15.39
C HIS A 872 -20.51 -6.78 14.95
N LEU A 873 -21.43 -6.93 15.88
CA LEU A 873 -22.87 -7.00 15.61
C LEU A 873 -23.39 -5.69 14.97
N ARG A 874 -22.89 -4.53 15.39
CA ARG A 874 -23.22 -3.24 14.77
C ARG A 874 -22.80 -3.19 13.31
N CYS A 875 -21.60 -3.67 12.97
CA CYS A 875 -21.14 -3.77 11.60
C CYS A 875 -22.00 -4.71 10.76
N LEU A 876 -22.38 -5.89 11.31
CA LEU A 876 -23.23 -6.86 10.62
C LEU A 876 -24.64 -6.32 10.39
N ARG A 877 -25.24 -5.63 11.35
CA ARG A 877 -26.55 -4.96 11.19
C ARG A 877 -26.48 -3.91 10.06
N ARG A 878 -25.40 -3.14 9.97
CA ARG A 878 -25.20 -2.18 8.88
C ARG A 878 -25.07 -2.88 7.51
N ILE A 879 -24.37 -4.01 7.44
CA ILE A 879 -24.24 -4.82 6.22
C ILE A 879 -25.61 -5.35 5.76
N LEU A 880 -26.44 -5.81 6.72
CA LEU A 880 -27.80 -6.33 6.48
C LEU A 880 -28.84 -5.22 6.30
N LYS A 881 -28.47 -3.95 6.47
CA LYS A 881 -29.38 -2.78 6.45
C LYS A 881 -30.53 -2.90 7.47
N ILE A 882 -30.28 -3.53 8.60
CA ILE A 882 -31.25 -3.70 9.69
C ILE A 882 -31.38 -2.39 10.45
N ARG A 883 -32.63 -1.87 10.58
CA ARG A 883 -32.98 -0.73 11.41
C ARG A 883 -33.36 -1.22 12.81
N TRP A 884 -33.15 -0.36 13.83
CA TRP A 884 -33.43 -0.73 15.22
C TRP A 884 -34.90 -1.06 15.47
N GLN A 885 -35.84 -0.45 14.72
CA GLN A 885 -37.28 -0.72 14.79
C GLN A 885 -37.67 -2.16 14.43
N GLN A 886 -36.84 -2.84 13.64
CA GLN A 886 -37.12 -4.21 13.20
C GLN A 886 -36.91 -5.26 14.29
N LYS A 887 -36.38 -4.90 15.47
CA LYS A 887 -36.17 -5.74 16.65
C LYS A 887 -35.55 -7.13 16.37
N ILE A 888 -34.70 -7.25 15.32
CA ILE A 888 -34.06 -8.51 14.92
C ILE A 888 -33.04 -8.93 15.97
N THR A 889 -33.08 -10.21 16.41
CA THR A 889 -32.18 -10.76 17.42
C THR A 889 -30.71 -10.83 16.91
N ASN A 890 -29.76 -10.93 17.83
CA ASN A 890 -28.34 -11.09 17.46
C ASN A 890 -28.08 -12.44 16.79
N GLU A 891 -28.79 -13.48 17.19
CA GLU A 891 -28.69 -14.82 16.61
C GLU A 891 -29.13 -14.82 15.14
N GLU A 892 -30.24 -14.13 14.85
CA GLU A 892 -30.75 -14.03 13.49
C GLU A 892 -29.80 -13.18 12.60
N VAL A 893 -29.14 -12.16 13.15
CA VAL A 893 -28.09 -11.40 12.45
C VAL A 893 -26.91 -12.31 12.08
N LEU A 894 -26.44 -13.12 13.01
CA LEU A 894 -25.34 -14.06 12.78
C LEU A 894 -25.74 -15.15 11.77
N ARG A 895 -26.96 -15.70 11.91
CA ARG A 895 -27.49 -16.70 10.98
C ARG A 895 -27.56 -16.17 9.55
N ARG A 896 -28.08 -14.94 9.33
CA ARG A 896 -28.17 -14.30 8.00
C ARG A 896 -26.82 -14.03 7.37
N THR A 897 -25.83 -13.69 8.19
CA THR A 897 -24.47 -13.41 7.69
C THR A 897 -23.61 -14.66 7.56
N GLY A 898 -23.99 -15.78 8.19
CA GLY A 898 -23.20 -17.00 8.28
C GLY A 898 -21.93 -16.84 9.13
N LEU A 899 -21.88 -15.84 10.03
CA LEU A 899 -20.72 -15.54 10.85
C LEU A 899 -20.94 -15.94 12.32
N THR A 900 -19.84 -16.16 13.03
CA THR A 900 -19.81 -16.53 14.44
C THR A 900 -19.71 -15.29 15.34
N THR A 901 -19.98 -15.47 16.64
CA THR A 901 -19.76 -14.41 17.63
C THR A 901 -18.25 -14.13 17.81
N MET A 902 -17.90 -12.93 18.27
CA MET A 902 -16.52 -12.61 18.61
C MET A 902 -15.99 -13.43 19.79
N TYR A 903 -16.85 -13.86 20.70
CA TYR A 903 -16.46 -14.77 21.81
C TYR A 903 -15.79 -16.04 21.29
N PHE A 904 -16.37 -16.68 20.29
CA PHE A 904 -15.80 -17.88 19.67
C PHE A 904 -14.49 -17.60 18.95
N THR A 905 -14.46 -16.57 18.16
CA THR A 905 -13.27 -16.20 17.40
C THR A 905 -12.10 -15.90 18.33
N LEU A 906 -12.33 -15.20 19.43
CA LEU A 906 -11.32 -14.86 20.42
C LEU A 906 -10.83 -16.10 21.18
N SER A 907 -11.75 -16.96 21.66
CA SER A 907 -11.40 -18.23 22.30
C SER A 907 -10.60 -19.14 21.37
N GLN A 908 -11.02 -19.25 20.11
CA GLN A 908 -10.31 -20.05 19.10
C GLN A 908 -8.87 -19.57 18.90
N ARG A 909 -8.66 -18.26 18.77
CA ARG A 909 -7.33 -17.67 18.57
C ARG A 909 -6.44 -17.90 19.79
N ARG A 910 -6.97 -17.66 20.98
CA ARG A 910 -6.27 -17.81 22.25
C ARG A 910 -5.85 -19.26 22.50
N LEU A 911 -6.75 -20.21 22.29
CA LEU A 911 -6.45 -21.65 22.49
C LEU A 911 -5.50 -22.20 21.39
N ARG A 912 -5.60 -21.72 20.16
CA ARG A 912 -4.60 -22.04 19.12
C ARG A 912 -3.20 -21.53 19.49
N TRP A 913 -3.13 -20.33 20.05
CA TRP A 913 -1.88 -19.75 20.53
C TRP A 913 -1.34 -20.54 21.72
N LEU A 914 -2.17 -20.87 22.70
CA LEU A 914 -1.81 -21.70 23.85
C LEU A 914 -1.15 -23.03 23.42
N GLY A 915 -1.80 -23.77 22.51
CA GLY A 915 -1.22 -25.00 21.97
C GLY A 915 0.05 -24.76 21.13
N HIS A 916 0.20 -23.62 20.48
CA HIS A 916 1.42 -23.26 19.77
C HIS A 916 2.58 -23.02 20.75
N VAL A 917 2.34 -22.28 21.83
CA VAL A 917 3.35 -22.01 22.87
C VAL A 917 3.77 -23.30 23.56
N LEU A 918 2.85 -24.21 23.85
CA LEU A 918 3.17 -25.53 24.44
C LEU A 918 4.17 -26.31 23.57
N ARG A 919 3.98 -26.33 22.25
CA ARG A 919 4.86 -27.07 21.30
C ARG A 919 6.18 -26.37 20.99
N MET A 920 6.45 -25.19 21.55
CA MET A 920 7.76 -24.54 21.44
C MET A 920 8.82 -25.30 22.25
N GLY A 921 10.07 -25.17 21.90
CA GLY A 921 11.20 -25.64 22.72
C GLY A 921 11.21 -24.95 24.09
N ASP A 922 11.78 -25.61 25.08
CA ASP A 922 11.75 -25.15 26.47
C ASP A 922 12.60 -23.87 26.68
N GLU A 923 13.57 -23.64 25.81
CA GLU A 923 14.43 -22.45 25.80
C GLU A 923 13.68 -21.20 25.28
N ARG A 924 12.54 -21.37 24.62
CA ARG A 924 11.79 -20.27 24.00
C ARG A 924 11.18 -19.36 25.07
N ILE A 925 11.47 -18.06 24.95
CA ILE A 925 10.95 -17.04 25.89
C ILE A 925 9.43 -17.11 26.07
N PRO A 926 8.56 -17.21 25.04
CA PRO A 926 7.10 -17.27 25.24
C PRO A 926 6.66 -18.48 26.09
N LYS A 927 7.30 -19.66 25.90
CA LYS A 927 7.01 -20.86 26.71
C LYS A 927 7.51 -20.69 28.12
N SER A 928 8.76 -20.30 28.28
CA SER A 928 9.35 -20.03 29.60
C SER A 928 8.52 -18.97 30.36
N MET A 929 8.08 -17.90 29.69
CA MET A 929 7.22 -16.88 30.28
C MET A 929 5.86 -17.42 30.72
N LEU A 930 5.21 -18.28 29.94
CA LEU A 930 3.92 -18.84 30.28
C LEU A 930 3.99 -19.74 31.55
N TYR A 931 5.06 -20.55 31.64
CA TYR A 931 5.28 -21.52 32.72
C TYR A 931 6.13 -20.98 33.88
N SER A 932 6.43 -19.69 33.93
CA SER A 932 7.25 -19.08 34.98
C SER A 932 6.41 -18.32 36.02
N GLU A 933 7.09 -18.06 37.16
CA GLU A 933 6.67 -17.09 38.18
C GLU A 933 7.89 -16.20 38.50
N LEU A 934 7.65 -14.97 39.03
CA LEU A 934 8.76 -14.11 39.48
C LEU A 934 9.49 -14.74 40.67
N VAL A 935 10.81 -14.51 40.72
CA VAL A 935 11.63 -14.98 41.87
C VAL A 935 11.25 -14.20 43.12
N ASP A 936 11.17 -12.89 42.96
CA ASP A 936 10.86 -11.91 44.02
C ASP A 936 9.45 -11.35 43.81
N GLY A 937 8.71 -11.23 44.90
CA GLY A 937 7.38 -10.64 44.84
C GLY A 937 6.38 -11.36 45.75
N THR A 938 5.41 -10.62 46.21
CA THR A 938 4.33 -11.13 47.06
C THR A 938 2.97 -10.78 46.48
N ARG A 939 2.06 -11.73 46.51
CA ARG A 939 0.69 -11.48 46.02
C ARG A 939 -0.07 -10.59 46.99
N LYS A 940 -0.85 -9.64 46.45
CA LYS A 940 -1.80 -8.87 47.24
C LYS A 940 -2.86 -9.79 47.83
N ARG A 941 -3.27 -9.49 49.06
CA ARG A 941 -4.47 -10.12 49.65
C ARG A 941 -5.72 -9.65 48.90
N GLY A 942 -6.68 -10.53 48.69
CA GLY A 942 -7.95 -10.23 47.99
C GLY A 942 -8.10 -10.98 46.67
N ARG A 943 -9.08 -10.55 45.85
CA ARG A 943 -9.40 -11.23 44.58
C ARG A 943 -8.24 -11.09 43.59
N PRO A 944 -7.72 -12.20 43.05
CA PRO A 944 -6.63 -12.14 42.09
C PRO A 944 -7.05 -11.44 40.79
N THR A 945 -6.12 -10.69 40.19
CA THR A 945 -6.31 -10.14 38.84
C THR A 945 -6.43 -11.26 37.82
N LEU A 946 -7.18 -11.02 36.74
CA LEU A 946 -7.40 -12.00 35.68
C LEU A 946 -6.08 -12.23 34.90
N ARG A 947 -5.67 -13.48 34.73
CA ARG A 947 -4.46 -13.86 33.99
C ARG A 947 -4.80 -14.56 32.70
N PHE A 948 -3.87 -14.57 31.73
CA PHE A 948 -4.00 -15.28 30.47
C PHE A 948 -4.33 -16.78 30.68
N LYS A 949 -3.63 -17.45 31.61
CA LYS A 949 -3.89 -18.85 31.95
C LYS A 949 -5.28 -19.08 32.51
N ASP A 950 -5.83 -18.16 33.29
CA ASP A 950 -7.20 -18.28 33.86
C ASP A 950 -8.27 -18.16 32.76
N VAL A 951 -8.05 -17.25 31.79
CA VAL A 951 -8.94 -17.12 30.65
C VAL A 951 -8.86 -18.37 29.75
N CYS A 952 -7.67 -18.91 29.52
CA CYS A 952 -7.50 -20.18 28.78
C CYS A 952 -8.20 -21.34 29.50
N LYS A 953 -8.05 -21.45 30.82
CA LYS A 953 -8.74 -22.48 31.64
C LYS A 953 -10.27 -22.35 31.56
N ARG A 954 -10.80 -21.13 31.63
CA ARG A 954 -12.23 -20.84 31.42
C ARG A 954 -12.67 -21.27 30.02
N ASP A 955 -11.89 -20.94 28.99
CA ASP A 955 -12.23 -21.32 27.61
C ASP A 955 -12.22 -22.86 27.41
N LEU A 956 -11.20 -23.56 27.91
CA LEU A 956 -11.13 -25.03 27.85
C LEU A 956 -12.33 -25.70 28.55
N LYS A 957 -12.64 -25.30 29.80
CA LYS A 957 -13.81 -25.77 30.52
C LYS A 957 -15.10 -25.55 29.74
N SER A 958 -15.22 -24.39 29.12
CA SER A 958 -16.39 -24.02 28.32
C SER A 958 -16.53 -24.83 27.04
N LEU A 959 -15.47 -25.49 26.60
CA LEU A 959 -15.44 -26.38 25.43
C LEU A 959 -15.45 -27.87 25.83
N ASN A 960 -15.67 -28.18 27.12
CA ASN A 960 -15.61 -29.54 27.64
C ASN A 960 -14.28 -30.25 27.34
N VAL A 961 -13.19 -29.50 27.32
CA VAL A 961 -11.84 -30.04 27.22
C VAL A 961 -11.28 -30.20 28.63
N ASP A 962 -10.82 -31.40 28.94
CA ASP A 962 -10.22 -31.71 30.24
C ASP A 962 -8.99 -30.84 30.48
N THR A 963 -9.00 -30.06 31.56
CA THR A 963 -7.90 -29.13 31.89
C THR A 963 -6.65 -29.84 32.41
N ASP A 964 -6.69 -31.11 32.70
CA ASP A 964 -5.54 -31.90 33.17
C ASP A 964 -4.86 -32.63 32.00
N LYS A 965 -5.64 -32.99 30.98
CA LYS A 965 -5.15 -33.73 29.78
C LYS A 965 -4.97 -32.88 28.55
N TRP A 966 -5.24 -31.56 28.61
CA TRP A 966 -5.18 -30.66 27.44
C TRP A 966 -3.78 -30.56 26.83
N GLU A 967 -2.70 -30.68 27.64
CA GLU A 967 -1.31 -30.59 27.16
C GLU A 967 -0.98 -31.81 26.27
N GLU A 968 -1.41 -33.00 26.64
CA GLU A 968 -1.26 -34.21 25.82
C GLU A 968 -1.96 -34.04 24.46
N LEU A 969 -3.21 -33.58 24.48
CA LEU A 969 -4.00 -33.33 23.29
C LEU A 969 -3.39 -32.27 22.43
N ALA A 970 -2.83 -31.21 23.01
CA ALA A 970 -2.25 -30.06 22.30
C ALA A 970 -0.88 -30.33 21.71
N ASN A 971 -0.15 -31.38 22.13
CA ASN A 971 1.12 -31.79 21.52
C ASN A 971 0.92 -32.19 20.05
N ASP A 972 -0.18 -32.90 19.73
CA ASP A 972 -0.55 -33.17 18.34
C ASP A 972 -1.32 -31.95 17.76
N ARG A 973 -0.68 -31.28 16.80
CA ARG A 973 -1.23 -30.06 16.18
C ARG A 973 -2.57 -30.27 15.48
N ASP A 974 -2.72 -31.37 14.78
CA ASP A 974 -3.90 -31.62 13.95
C ASP A 974 -5.08 -32.14 14.80
N LYS A 975 -4.81 -33.00 15.78
CA LYS A 975 -5.80 -33.41 16.79
C LYS A 975 -6.30 -32.20 17.59
N TRP A 976 -5.38 -31.36 18.05
CA TRP A 976 -5.74 -30.13 18.77
C TRP A 976 -6.63 -29.22 17.94
N ARG A 977 -6.25 -28.96 16.69
CA ARG A 977 -7.00 -28.08 15.77
C ARG A 977 -8.39 -28.63 15.48
N SER A 978 -8.50 -29.92 15.24
CA SER A 978 -9.77 -30.62 14.95
C SER A 978 -10.69 -30.62 16.16
N SER A 979 -10.18 -30.96 17.36
CA SER A 979 -10.90 -30.91 18.61
C SER A 979 -11.45 -29.51 18.92
N LEU A 980 -10.61 -28.48 18.84
CA LEU A 980 -11.04 -27.09 19.03
C LEU A 980 -12.15 -26.69 18.07
N PHE A 981 -12.01 -27.03 16.79
CA PHE A 981 -13.01 -26.69 15.79
C PHE A 981 -14.37 -27.39 16.07
N LYS A 982 -14.35 -28.67 16.36
CA LYS A 982 -15.54 -29.47 16.67
C LYS A 982 -16.27 -28.91 17.91
N ASN A 983 -15.56 -28.72 19.02
CA ASN A 983 -16.12 -28.28 20.28
C ASN A 983 -16.62 -26.82 20.22
N LEU A 984 -15.90 -25.93 19.54
CA LEU A 984 -16.35 -24.56 19.31
C LEU A 984 -17.64 -24.53 18.50
N LYS A 985 -17.75 -25.33 17.45
CA LYS A 985 -18.96 -25.40 16.60
C LYS A 985 -20.17 -25.94 17.36
N GLU A 986 -19.95 -26.92 18.21
CA GLU A 986 -21.01 -27.48 19.07
C GLU A 986 -21.51 -26.46 20.09
N ARG A 987 -20.58 -25.76 20.76
CA ARG A 987 -20.93 -24.71 21.71
C ARG A 987 -21.66 -23.53 21.03
N GLU A 988 -21.29 -23.17 19.82
CA GLU A 988 -22.00 -22.14 19.06
C GLU A 988 -23.45 -22.55 18.80
N ARG A 989 -23.67 -23.81 18.40
CA ARG A 989 -25.02 -24.34 18.22
C ARG A 989 -25.84 -24.29 19.50
N GLN A 990 -25.24 -24.64 20.64
CA GLN A 990 -25.89 -24.57 21.95
C GLN A 990 -26.20 -23.12 22.37
N PHE A 991 -25.28 -22.20 22.11
CA PHE A 991 -25.47 -20.78 22.40
C PHE A 991 -26.60 -20.17 21.55
N LEU A 992 -26.72 -20.56 20.29
CA LEU A 992 -27.78 -20.13 19.39
C LEU A 992 -29.14 -20.79 19.65
N ARG A 993 -29.21 -21.85 20.50
CA ARG A 993 -30.43 -22.57 20.85
C ARG A 993 -30.98 -22.24 22.24
N ARG A 994 -30.26 -21.44 23.06
CA ARG A 994 -30.76 -21.05 24.39
C ARG A 994 -31.97 -20.14 24.22
N PRO A 995 -33.14 -20.48 24.69
CA PRO A 995 -34.24 -19.54 24.81
C PRO A 995 -33.83 -18.41 25.77
N LYS A 996 -34.34 -17.22 25.54
CA LYS A 996 -34.09 -16.07 26.40
C LYS A 996 -34.67 -16.24 27.77
#